data_6b26881e49d3763e73fd3be01910aace
#
_entry.id   6b26881e49d3763e73fd3be01910aace
#
_cell.length_a   1.000
_cell.length_b   1.000
_cell.length_c   1.000
_cell.angle_alpha   90.00
_cell.angle_beta   90.00
_cell.angle_gamma   90.00
#
_symmetry.space_group_name_H-M   'P 1'
#
loop_
_entity.id
_entity.type
_entity.pdbx_description
1 polymer ?
#
loop_
_entity_poly.entity_id
_entity_poly.type
_entity_poly.pdbx_seq_one_letter_code
_entity_poly.pdbx_strand_id
1 'polypeptide(L)'
;MVILSSSVSFAQKYSVSGKVVDETSAGVPMATVQLLATKDSSFVSGIATSMEGDFNLAKLKKGKYILKVSYVGYKNFFQNVELNNRNEVNVGTIKLQSDAVLLKEAVVTAQAAQVQVSGDSIIYNASAFRVPEGSTLEALVKKLPGADVDQDGKITINGKEVKKILLKGKEFFLNDPNVAMKNLPTTMIESIKTYDRKSDLARVTGIDDGEEETVLDLSVKKGMSQGWFGNIDLGGGTKERYSTRLNVNRFDDTYQMTLIGSMNNVNDMGFPGGGGRWFGGAQGLTTTKMAGFNFATTSDKLETGGNVRYNYRGTDNQNQSTTHNYVTATGAFSNSKSKSINSNHNVNADFRLEWMPDTMTNLIFRPSMNYSHSTSFSNSASSTFDNNPNEIVEDPLDEVQKSTDQMASDLLDIIVNINNSRSQNYSDNRGANGELQFNRRIGNKGRNITIRATGSVNGSDSEQLSASEVRFRPGNEGMSYNTINNRYYDTPGRSHNYALQATYSEPIWKQAFLQFSYRYNYSYNKNDRQAYTYSNDAYEMLYEQLLMNRYNVEGIVDYMLSNGFNTIPNDSLSQFSEYRNYNQSIQLMLRVIRSNYNFNVGVEALPQRSKLNYKYMGKEYPEITRNVFNFTPTLDFRYRFSQQHQLRFNYRGRTSQPSMTNLLDITAGANPLNISKGNPGLKPSFASNFRLFYNNYIVDRQQSYMANINFNTTRNSISNMVSYDQATGVRTTQPMNINGNWSAGAFFNFNSALDHDHFFTINTNTNFNYSNNVSYLDPRQYEESKSTTKNTTVGERVSFNYRNDWVDIGINGNLNYNHSENNVVKNNNTPDTWTFSYGFNTNITTPWGMSISTDINMNSRRGYQQASMNTNELIWNFQIAQSFLRSKLLTVSFQAYDILGKQSNVSRMVNATQSSDSRYNAINQYCMVHVIYRLNIFGNRQARQGMGGFGGMGGFGGGDFGGGGGRGGRGGRGGGGGGFGGGGFGGF
;
A
#
# COMPACT_ATOMS: atom_id res chain seq x y z
N MET A 1 41.34 73.40 -37.23
CA MET A 1 40.56 73.77 -36.11
C MET A 1 39.09 73.94 -36.64
N VAL A 2 38.29 72.93 -36.60
CA VAL A 2 36.89 72.93 -37.09
C VAL A 2 36.00 72.77 -35.87
N ILE A 3 35.24 73.82 -35.58
CA ILE A 3 34.25 73.83 -34.48
C ILE A 3 33.00 73.16 -34.98
N LEU A 4 32.60 71.99 -34.44
CA LEU A 4 31.31 71.39 -34.66
C LEU A 4 30.34 71.97 -33.62
N SER A 5 29.43 72.84 -34.04
CA SER A 5 28.31 73.33 -33.28
C SER A 5 27.20 72.18 -33.23
N SER A 6 27.04 71.61 -32.08
CA SER A 6 25.91 70.73 -31.82
C SER A 6 24.65 71.49 -31.46
N SER A 7 23.68 71.51 -32.35
CA SER A 7 22.35 71.99 -32.11
C SER A 7 21.59 71.00 -31.24
N VAL A 8 21.30 71.37 -29.98
CA VAL A 8 20.40 70.68 -29.08
C VAL A 8 18.97 70.99 -29.50
N SER A 9 18.33 70.00 -30.18
CA SER A 9 16.90 70.07 -30.48
C SER A 9 16.11 69.67 -29.22
N PHE A 10 15.43 70.69 -28.62
CA PHE A 10 14.41 70.43 -27.59
C PHE A 10 13.17 69.82 -28.23
N ALA A 11 13.05 68.52 -28.16
CA ALA A 11 11.82 67.79 -28.53
C ALA A 11 10.73 68.15 -27.50
N GLN A 12 9.72 68.88 -27.91
CA GLN A 12 8.51 69.21 -27.10
C GLN A 12 7.84 67.86 -26.74
N LYS A 13 7.77 67.56 -25.43
CA LYS A 13 7.16 66.35 -24.90
C LYS A 13 5.73 66.62 -24.51
N TYR A 14 4.77 65.94 -25.11
CA TYR A 14 3.34 66.03 -24.79
C TYR A 14 2.97 65.01 -23.72
N SER A 15 1.90 65.31 -22.93
CA SER A 15 1.31 64.38 -21.97
C SER A 15 -0.23 64.35 -22.09
N VAL A 16 -0.81 63.21 -21.73
CA VAL A 16 -2.27 63.06 -21.63
C VAL A 16 -2.58 62.61 -20.21
N SER A 17 -3.39 63.41 -19.50
CA SER A 17 -3.82 63.10 -18.13
C SER A 17 -5.36 63.02 -18.06
N GLY A 18 -5.86 62.34 -17.03
CA GLY A 18 -7.29 62.21 -16.75
C GLY A 18 -7.57 61.33 -15.53
N LYS A 19 -8.83 61.15 -15.22
CA LYS A 19 -9.30 60.31 -14.11
C LYS A 19 -10.31 59.28 -14.61
N VAL A 20 -10.18 58.04 -14.18
CA VAL A 20 -11.10 56.93 -14.47
C VAL A 20 -11.94 56.65 -13.23
N VAL A 21 -13.26 56.67 -13.39
CA VAL A 21 -14.22 56.40 -12.31
C VAL A 21 -15.25 55.36 -12.75
N ASP A 22 -15.87 54.71 -11.79
CA ASP A 22 -16.98 53.78 -11.99
C ASP A 22 -18.35 54.51 -12.09
N GLU A 23 -19.43 53.75 -12.15
CA GLU A 23 -20.79 54.29 -12.23
C GLU A 23 -21.21 55.10 -10.98
N THR A 24 -20.57 54.82 -9.84
CA THR A 24 -20.82 55.53 -8.56
C THR A 24 -19.92 56.73 -8.39
N SER A 25 -19.07 57.09 -9.40
CA SER A 25 -18.06 58.14 -9.37
C SER A 25 -16.89 57.88 -8.42
N ALA A 26 -16.69 56.65 -7.98
CA ALA A 26 -15.50 56.23 -7.25
C ALA A 26 -14.34 55.95 -8.23
N GLY A 27 -13.11 56.32 -7.83
CA GLY A 27 -11.91 56.12 -8.65
C GLY A 27 -11.66 54.63 -8.89
N VAL A 28 -11.39 54.20 -10.15
CA VAL A 28 -11.09 52.82 -10.50
C VAL A 28 -9.58 52.61 -10.45
N PRO A 29 -9.04 51.89 -9.46
CA PRO A 29 -7.60 51.64 -9.34
C PRO A 29 -7.15 50.58 -10.33
N MET A 30 -5.91 50.68 -10.83
CA MET A 30 -5.27 49.71 -11.72
C MET A 30 -6.00 49.45 -13.05
N ALA A 31 -6.87 50.39 -13.50
CA ALA A 31 -7.43 50.34 -14.84
C ALA A 31 -6.31 50.55 -15.87
N THR A 32 -6.31 49.79 -16.93
CA THR A 32 -5.31 49.88 -18.00
C THR A 32 -5.68 50.98 -18.97
N VAL A 33 -4.87 52.03 -19.03
CA VAL A 33 -5.01 53.15 -19.97
C VAL A 33 -3.95 53.00 -21.06
N GLN A 34 -4.40 52.90 -22.33
CA GLN A 34 -3.55 52.74 -23.51
C GLN A 34 -3.78 53.84 -24.50
N LEU A 35 -2.72 54.32 -25.12
CA LEU A 35 -2.75 55.23 -26.25
C LEU A 35 -2.39 54.45 -27.52
N LEU A 36 -3.28 54.45 -28.50
CA LEU A 36 -3.15 53.70 -29.76
C LEU A 36 -3.02 54.69 -30.93
N ALA A 37 -2.30 54.31 -31.97
CA ALA A 37 -2.21 55.10 -33.19
C ALA A 37 -3.52 55.01 -33.99
N THR A 38 -3.98 56.15 -34.53
CA THR A 38 -5.26 56.22 -35.26
C THR A 38 -5.21 55.46 -36.59
N LYS A 39 -4.02 55.23 -37.16
CA LYS A 39 -3.84 54.59 -38.50
C LYS A 39 -4.11 53.09 -38.51
N ASP A 40 -3.69 52.38 -37.48
CA ASP A 40 -3.66 50.91 -37.41
C ASP A 40 -3.96 50.34 -36.00
N SER A 41 -4.37 51.21 -35.06
CA SER A 41 -4.62 50.88 -33.62
C SER A 41 -3.43 50.23 -32.95
N SER A 42 -2.19 50.39 -33.41
CA SER A 42 -0.99 49.91 -32.80
C SER A 42 -0.73 50.61 -31.44
N PHE A 43 -0.15 49.86 -30.49
CA PHE A 43 0.15 50.38 -29.15
C PHE A 43 1.27 51.42 -29.22
N VAL A 44 1.04 52.61 -28.62
CA VAL A 44 2.01 53.69 -28.53
C VAL A 44 2.54 53.88 -27.12
N SER A 45 1.69 53.94 -26.12
CA SER A 45 2.06 54.09 -24.70
C SER A 45 0.90 53.62 -23.83
N GLY A 46 1.21 53.24 -22.56
CA GLY A 46 0.17 52.81 -21.62
C GLY A 46 0.66 52.93 -20.15
N ILE A 47 -0.31 53.09 -19.26
CA ILE A 47 -0.13 53.14 -17.80
C ILE A 47 -1.34 52.57 -17.10
N ALA A 48 -1.17 52.13 -15.85
CA ALA A 48 -2.27 51.78 -14.96
C ALA A 48 -2.68 53.03 -14.11
N THR A 49 -3.96 53.17 -13.81
CA THR A 49 -4.47 54.23 -12.95
C THR A 49 -3.99 54.06 -11.50
N SER A 50 -3.86 55.20 -10.79
CA SER A 50 -3.57 55.27 -9.35
C SER A 50 -4.71 54.66 -8.50
N MET A 51 -4.52 54.61 -7.18
CA MET A 51 -5.57 54.15 -6.25
C MET A 51 -6.81 55.06 -6.29
N GLU A 52 -6.66 56.33 -6.67
CA GLU A 52 -7.74 57.31 -6.81
C GLU A 52 -8.30 57.37 -8.25
N GLY A 53 -7.77 56.53 -9.15
CA GLY A 53 -8.20 56.43 -10.55
C GLY A 53 -7.48 57.42 -11.50
N ASP A 54 -6.49 58.16 -11.06
CA ASP A 54 -5.80 59.17 -11.89
C ASP A 54 -4.70 58.51 -12.75
N PHE A 55 -4.47 59.07 -13.96
CA PHE A 55 -3.40 58.61 -14.86
C PHE A 55 -2.72 59.80 -15.57
N ASN A 56 -1.45 59.62 -15.93
CA ASN A 56 -0.70 60.59 -16.74
C ASN A 56 0.29 59.83 -17.67
N LEU A 57 0.01 59.88 -18.96
CA LEU A 57 0.84 59.37 -20.05
C LEU A 57 1.78 60.45 -20.55
N ALA A 58 3.01 60.45 -20.15
CA ALA A 58 4.04 61.47 -20.47
C ALA A 58 4.95 61.03 -21.63
N LYS A 59 5.75 61.96 -22.16
CA LYS A 59 6.76 61.76 -23.21
C LYS A 59 6.17 61.34 -24.58
N LEU A 60 5.00 61.84 -24.89
CA LEU A 60 4.33 61.57 -26.15
C LEU A 60 4.83 62.47 -27.29
N LYS A 61 4.62 62.04 -28.52
CA LYS A 61 4.90 62.84 -29.74
C LYS A 61 3.65 63.55 -30.19
N LYS A 62 3.79 64.67 -30.93
CA LYS A 62 2.68 65.37 -31.59
C LYS A 62 1.98 64.42 -32.56
N GLY A 63 0.64 64.32 -32.51
CA GLY A 63 -0.12 63.40 -33.35
C GLY A 63 -1.57 63.25 -32.91
N LYS A 64 -2.33 62.45 -33.69
CA LYS A 64 -3.68 62.00 -33.35
C LYS A 64 -3.61 60.57 -32.80
N TYR A 65 -4.34 60.30 -31.71
CA TYR A 65 -4.32 59.05 -31.00
C TYR A 65 -5.74 58.65 -30.59
N ILE A 66 -5.89 57.35 -30.29
CA ILE A 66 -7.08 56.82 -29.65
C ILE A 66 -6.67 56.40 -28.21
N LEU A 67 -7.29 57.02 -27.22
CA LEU A 67 -7.19 56.60 -25.82
C LEU A 67 -8.16 55.48 -25.60
N LYS A 68 -7.65 54.32 -25.15
CA LYS A 68 -8.42 53.14 -24.76
C LYS A 68 -8.26 52.96 -23.26
N VAL A 69 -9.37 52.86 -22.54
CA VAL A 69 -9.38 52.49 -21.11
C VAL A 69 -10.12 51.17 -20.95
N SER A 70 -9.49 50.21 -20.26
CA SER A 70 -10.04 48.88 -20.00
C SER A 70 -9.84 48.45 -18.54
N TYR A 71 -10.85 47.82 -17.98
CA TYR A 71 -10.82 47.26 -16.64
C TYR A 71 -11.72 46.01 -16.60
N VAL A 72 -11.35 45.00 -15.82
CA VAL A 72 -12.10 43.74 -15.72
C VAL A 72 -13.50 43.99 -15.16
N GLY A 73 -14.53 43.59 -15.88
CA GLY A 73 -15.94 43.80 -15.53
C GLY A 73 -16.56 45.09 -16.05
N TYR A 74 -15.83 45.87 -16.88
CA TYR A 74 -16.33 47.09 -17.49
C TYR A 74 -16.15 47.08 -19.01
N LYS A 75 -17.03 47.80 -19.72
CA LYS A 75 -16.89 47.97 -21.17
C LYS A 75 -15.67 48.82 -21.49
N ASN A 76 -14.94 48.44 -22.56
CA ASN A 76 -13.82 49.24 -23.01
C ASN A 76 -14.30 50.63 -23.45
N PHE A 77 -13.63 51.65 -22.95
CA PHE A 77 -13.88 53.06 -23.34
C PHE A 77 -12.86 53.51 -24.39
N PHE A 78 -13.31 54.25 -25.40
CA PHE A 78 -12.45 54.76 -26.44
C PHE A 78 -12.73 56.27 -26.64
N GLN A 79 -11.66 57.07 -26.76
CA GLN A 79 -11.74 58.49 -27.01
C GLN A 79 -10.61 58.97 -27.93
N ASN A 80 -10.93 59.79 -28.93
CA ASN A 80 -9.90 60.38 -29.77
C ASN A 80 -9.20 61.52 -29.02
N VAL A 81 -7.86 61.56 -29.08
CA VAL A 81 -7.02 62.56 -28.46
C VAL A 81 -6.09 63.19 -29.49
N GLU A 82 -6.03 64.47 -29.61
CA GLU A 82 -5.15 65.14 -30.56
C GLU A 82 -4.15 66.03 -29.79
N LEU A 83 -2.86 65.74 -29.99
CA LEU A 83 -1.75 66.51 -29.39
C LEU A 83 -1.14 67.45 -30.41
N ASN A 84 -1.61 68.68 -30.45
CA ASN A 84 -1.19 69.65 -31.45
C ASN A 84 -0.53 70.89 -30.88
N ASN A 85 -1.23 71.66 -30.06
CA ASN A 85 -0.82 73.05 -29.65
C ASN A 85 -0.65 73.19 -28.11
N ARG A 86 -0.99 72.17 -27.31
CA ARG A 86 -0.83 72.19 -25.85
C ARG A 86 0.06 71.04 -25.46
N ASN A 87 1.04 71.35 -24.63
CA ASN A 87 1.97 70.29 -24.16
C ASN A 87 1.32 69.27 -23.19
N GLU A 88 0.17 69.61 -22.63
CA GLU A 88 -0.64 68.76 -21.77
C GLU A 88 -2.11 68.80 -22.19
N VAL A 89 -2.71 67.64 -22.36
CA VAL A 89 -4.12 67.46 -22.67
C VAL A 89 -4.76 66.64 -21.54
N ASN A 90 -5.64 67.30 -20.78
CA ASN A 90 -6.47 66.63 -19.80
C ASN A 90 -7.78 66.20 -20.46
N VAL A 91 -8.02 64.87 -20.49
CA VAL A 91 -9.22 64.27 -21.10
C VAL A 91 -10.42 64.22 -20.14
N GLY A 92 -10.26 64.80 -18.92
CA GLY A 92 -11.31 64.85 -17.93
C GLY A 92 -11.58 63.53 -17.21
N THR A 93 -12.78 63.42 -16.67
CA THR A 93 -13.20 62.19 -15.96
C THR A 93 -13.85 61.19 -16.93
N ILE A 94 -13.29 60.03 -17.04
CA ILE A 94 -13.77 58.94 -17.86
C ILE A 94 -14.61 58.01 -16.98
N LYS A 95 -15.89 57.85 -17.26
CA LYS A 95 -16.80 56.99 -16.52
C LYS A 95 -16.94 55.66 -17.24
N LEU A 96 -16.45 54.57 -16.61
CA LEU A 96 -16.60 53.24 -17.11
C LEU A 96 -18.00 52.69 -16.80
N GLN A 97 -18.60 52.02 -17.78
CA GLN A 97 -19.87 51.30 -17.64
C GLN A 97 -19.65 49.85 -17.35
N SER A 98 -20.36 49.30 -16.37
CA SER A 98 -20.32 47.88 -16.03
C SER A 98 -20.76 47.02 -17.21
N ASP A 99 -20.03 45.95 -17.49
CA ASP A 99 -20.38 44.99 -18.54
C ASP A 99 -20.93 43.70 -17.90
N ALA A 100 -22.18 43.75 -17.54
CA ALA A 100 -22.88 42.62 -16.89
C ALA A 100 -23.03 41.38 -17.80
N VAL A 101 -22.71 41.48 -19.07
CA VAL A 101 -22.82 40.37 -20.06
C VAL A 101 -21.55 39.56 -20.16
N LEU A 102 -20.38 40.11 -19.88
CA LEU A 102 -19.08 39.44 -19.97
C LEU A 102 -18.82 38.40 -18.85
N LEU A 103 -19.60 38.39 -17.76
CA LEU A 103 -19.46 37.43 -16.65
C LEU A 103 -20.22 36.14 -16.88
N LYS A 104 -20.95 35.98 -17.99
CA LYS A 104 -21.74 34.77 -18.27
C LYS A 104 -21.11 33.79 -19.27
N GLU A 105 -20.00 34.08 -19.94
CA GLU A 105 -19.50 33.23 -21.03
C GLU A 105 -17.99 32.96 -21.04
N ALA A 106 -17.34 33.00 -19.90
CA ALA A 106 -16.01 32.37 -19.80
C ALA A 106 -16.07 31.23 -18.74
N VAL A 107 -16.96 30.29 -18.96
CA VAL A 107 -16.73 28.96 -18.42
C VAL A 107 -15.66 28.33 -19.31
N VAL A 108 -14.40 28.58 -18.99
CA VAL A 108 -13.30 27.74 -19.45
C VAL A 108 -13.48 26.42 -18.73
N THR A 109 -14.21 25.50 -19.34
CA THR A 109 -14.22 24.06 -18.98
C THR A 109 -12.91 23.46 -19.46
N ALA A 110 -11.79 23.91 -18.90
CA ALA A 110 -10.57 23.13 -18.95
C ALA A 110 -10.77 21.98 -17.98
N GLN A 111 -11.05 20.79 -18.48
CA GLN A 111 -10.95 19.58 -17.66
C GLN A 111 -9.53 19.54 -17.12
N ALA A 112 -9.40 19.58 -15.80
CA ALA A 112 -8.09 19.45 -15.17
C ALA A 112 -7.50 18.10 -15.59
N ALA A 113 -6.26 18.10 -16.06
CA ALA A 113 -5.56 16.90 -16.45
C ALA A 113 -5.68 15.83 -15.37
N GLN A 114 -6.06 14.62 -15.74
CA GLN A 114 -6.22 13.50 -14.79
C GLN A 114 -4.92 13.20 -14.06
N VAL A 115 -3.81 13.24 -14.82
CA VAL A 115 -2.47 12.94 -14.35
C VAL A 115 -1.53 14.04 -14.82
N GLN A 116 -0.71 14.53 -13.91
CA GLN A 116 0.36 15.50 -14.18
C GLN A 116 1.67 14.93 -13.66
N VAL A 117 2.76 15.19 -14.35
CA VAL A 117 4.10 14.86 -13.87
C VAL A 117 4.86 16.14 -13.54
N SER A 118 5.39 16.22 -12.34
CA SER A 118 6.18 17.36 -11.87
C SER A 118 7.46 16.84 -11.21
N GLY A 119 8.59 16.98 -11.92
CA GLY A 119 9.86 16.40 -11.47
C GLY A 119 9.78 14.87 -11.36
N ASP A 120 10.16 14.34 -10.21
CA ASP A 120 10.11 12.90 -9.91
C ASP A 120 8.72 12.44 -9.39
N SER A 121 7.71 13.31 -9.45
CA SER A 121 6.40 13.06 -8.87
C SER A 121 5.32 12.91 -9.93
N ILE A 122 4.38 11.99 -9.71
CA ILE A 122 3.14 11.87 -10.47
C ILE A 122 2.01 12.43 -9.61
N ILE A 123 1.25 13.36 -10.14
CA ILE A 123 0.14 14.02 -9.45
C ILE A 123 -1.16 13.60 -10.13
N TYR A 124 -2.03 12.95 -9.38
CA TYR A 124 -3.37 12.57 -9.81
C TYR A 124 -4.37 13.58 -9.27
N ASN A 125 -5.17 14.18 -10.13
CA ASN A 125 -6.24 15.06 -9.71
C ASN A 125 -7.44 14.24 -9.21
N ALA A 126 -7.75 14.32 -7.92
CA ALA A 126 -8.81 13.49 -7.33
C ALA A 126 -10.19 13.76 -7.94
N SER A 127 -10.48 14.97 -8.38
CA SER A 127 -11.76 15.32 -9.01
C SER A 127 -11.95 14.65 -10.39
N ALA A 128 -10.86 14.25 -11.02
CA ALA A 128 -10.88 13.55 -12.30
C ALA A 128 -11.25 12.07 -12.17
N PHE A 129 -11.27 11.51 -10.96
CA PHE A 129 -11.59 10.11 -10.71
C PHE A 129 -12.86 10.02 -9.87
N ARG A 130 -13.96 9.64 -10.50
CA ARG A 130 -15.24 9.52 -9.79
C ARG A 130 -15.31 8.21 -9.02
N VAL A 131 -15.74 8.33 -7.81
CA VAL A 131 -16.03 7.21 -6.92
C VAL A 131 -17.41 7.41 -6.32
N PRO A 132 -18.10 6.33 -5.92
CA PRO A 132 -19.39 6.41 -5.27
C PRO A 132 -19.37 7.32 -4.03
N GLU A 133 -20.49 7.95 -3.74
CA GLU A 133 -20.64 8.77 -2.54
C GLU A 133 -20.42 7.93 -1.28
N GLY A 134 -19.69 8.50 -0.33
CA GLY A 134 -19.26 7.79 0.88
C GLY A 134 -18.01 6.95 0.74
N SER A 135 -17.39 6.93 -0.44
CA SER A 135 -16.14 6.19 -0.67
C SER A 135 -14.97 6.75 0.14
N THR A 136 -14.08 5.84 0.54
CA THR A 136 -12.80 6.15 1.18
C THR A 136 -11.70 6.34 0.15
N LEU A 137 -10.54 6.82 0.59
CA LEU A 137 -9.34 7.01 -0.23
C LEU A 137 -8.99 5.75 -1.04
N GLU A 138 -9.22 4.57 -0.51
CA GLU A 138 -8.95 3.30 -1.18
C GLU A 138 -9.69 3.17 -2.52
N ALA A 139 -10.97 3.54 -2.56
CA ALA A 139 -11.75 3.51 -3.79
C ALA A 139 -11.19 4.46 -4.86
N LEU A 140 -10.66 5.60 -4.43
CA LEU A 140 -10.01 6.55 -5.32
C LEU A 140 -8.67 6.03 -5.83
N VAL A 141 -7.82 5.49 -4.94
CA VAL A 141 -6.50 4.96 -5.31
C VAL A 141 -6.63 3.80 -6.31
N LYS A 142 -7.62 2.93 -6.15
CA LYS A 142 -7.88 1.84 -7.11
C LYS A 142 -8.23 2.30 -8.52
N LYS A 143 -8.73 3.53 -8.68
CA LYS A 143 -9.01 4.11 -9.99
C LYS A 143 -7.82 4.84 -10.61
N LEU A 144 -6.73 5.03 -9.87
CA LEU A 144 -5.56 5.73 -10.40
C LEU A 144 -4.83 4.85 -11.42
N PRO A 145 -4.41 5.41 -12.57
CA PRO A 145 -3.59 4.69 -13.52
C PRO A 145 -2.30 4.17 -12.90
N GLY A 146 -2.00 2.89 -13.11
CA GLY A 146 -0.81 2.24 -12.57
C GLY A 146 -0.89 1.86 -11.09
N ALA A 147 -2.01 2.14 -10.41
CA ALA A 147 -2.22 1.71 -9.03
C ALA A 147 -2.87 0.32 -8.98
N ASP A 148 -2.38 -0.50 -8.06
CA ASP A 148 -2.97 -1.77 -7.67
C ASP A 148 -3.02 -1.85 -6.14
N VAL A 149 -4.09 -2.42 -5.61
CA VAL A 149 -4.27 -2.61 -4.16
C VAL A 149 -4.67 -4.06 -3.97
N ASP A 150 -3.81 -4.84 -3.34
CA ASP A 150 -4.03 -6.27 -3.15
C ASP A 150 -5.08 -6.58 -2.06
N GLN A 151 -5.29 -7.86 -1.79
CA GLN A 151 -6.30 -8.34 -0.83
C GLN A 151 -6.02 -7.90 0.61
N ASP A 152 -4.75 -7.73 0.96
CA ASP A 152 -4.31 -7.31 2.29
C ASP A 152 -4.31 -5.78 2.46
N GLY A 153 -4.65 -5.05 1.40
CA GLY A 153 -4.67 -3.59 1.36
C GLY A 153 -3.31 -2.97 1.03
N LYS A 154 -2.33 -3.78 0.64
CA LYS A 154 -1.04 -3.30 0.20
C LYS A 154 -1.17 -2.57 -1.14
N ILE A 155 -0.69 -1.34 -1.16
CA ILE A 155 -0.77 -0.47 -2.32
C ILE A 155 0.49 -0.62 -3.16
N THR A 156 0.32 -0.83 -4.45
CA THR A 156 1.40 -0.77 -5.42
C THR A 156 1.08 0.30 -6.45
N ILE A 157 1.96 1.25 -6.67
CA ILE A 157 1.82 2.25 -7.74
C ILE A 157 3.02 2.12 -8.67
N ASN A 158 2.72 1.92 -9.94
CA ASN A 158 3.74 1.74 -10.97
C ASN A 158 4.74 0.61 -10.61
N GLY A 159 4.23 -0.51 -10.09
CA GLY A 159 5.04 -1.65 -9.69
C GLY A 159 5.89 -1.44 -8.43
N LYS A 160 5.73 -0.29 -7.72
CA LYS A 160 6.41 0.01 -6.46
C LYS A 160 5.42 -0.01 -5.31
N GLU A 161 5.80 -0.66 -4.22
CA GLU A 161 5.00 -0.67 -3.00
C GLU A 161 5.01 0.69 -2.32
N VAL A 162 3.82 1.21 -2.01
CA VAL A 162 3.65 2.43 -1.21
C VAL A 162 3.87 2.09 0.27
N LYS A 163 4.90 2.68 0.85
CA LYS A 163 5.26 2.43 2.25
C LYS A 163 4.56 3.37 3.24
N LYS A 164 4.24 4.59 2.80
CA LYS A 164 3.67 5.62 3.68
C LYS A 164 2.63 6.47 2.95
N ILE A 165 1.64 6.92 3.70
CA ILE A 165 0.72 7.96 3.25
C ILE A 165 1.03 9.24 4.02
N LEU A 166 1.19 10.31 3.27
CA LEU A 166 1.40 11.65 3.80
C LEU A 166 0.14 12.49 3.60
N LEU A 167 -0.09 13.42 4.49
CA LEU A 167 -1.12 14.42 4.36
C LEU A 167 -0.47 15.80 4.41
N LYS A 168 -0.39 16.48 3.25
CA LYS A 168 0.36 17.73 3.08
C LYS A 168 1.83 17.60 3.52
N GLY A 169 2.49 16.52 3.11
CA GLY A 169 3.89 16.24 3.44
C GLY A 169 4.14 15.69 4.85
N LYS A 170 3.13 15.66 5.74
CA LYS A 170 3.24 15.11 7.11
C LYS A 170 2.79 13.66 7.13
N GLU A 171 3.51 12.81 7.85
CA GLU A 171 3.16 11.39 7.96
C GLU A 171 1.80 11.22 8.66
N PHE A 172 0.91 10.49 8.01
CA PHE A 172 -0.44 10.21 8.49
C PHE A 172 -0.52 8.76 8.98
N PHE A 173 -0.81 8.54 10.25
CA PHE A 173 -0.74 7.24 10.92
C PHE A 173 0.56 6.52 10.57
N LEU A 174 1.64 6.96 11.22
CA LEU A 174 3.00 6.45 11.06
C LEU A 174 3.02 4.93 10.82
N ASN A 175 3.65 4.51 9.71
CA ASN A 175 3.86 3.11 9.33
C ASN A 175 2.61 2.27 8.97
N ASP A 176 1.41 2.87 8.80
CA ASP A 176 0.25 2.10 8.35
C ASP A 176 -0.58 2.81 7.28
N PRO A 177 -0.27 2.59 5.99
CA PRO A 177 -1.04 3.13 4.87
C PRO A 177 -2.53 2.71 4.88
N ASN A 178 -2.83 1.52 5.39
CA ASN A 178 -4.20 0.98 5.39
C ASN A 178 -5.17 1.83 6.22
N VAL A 179 -4.68 2.43 7.30
CA VAL A 179 -5.50 3.31 8.13
C VAL A 179 -5.99 4.51 7.34
N ALA A 180 -5.11 5.17 6.58
CA ALA A 180 -5.48 6.27 5.70
C ALA A 180 -6.43 5.82 4.59
N MET A 181 -6.11 4.69 3.94
CA MET A 181 -6.89 4.14 2.83
C MET A 181 -8.33 3.86 3.21
N LYS A 182 -8.56 3.27 4.37
CA LYS A 182 -9.87 2.82 4.81
C LYS A 182 -10.72 3.90 5.49
N ASN A 183 -10.10 4.99 5.96
CA ASN A 183 -10.80 5.95 6.81
C ASN A 183 -10.86 7.38 6.25
N LEU A 184 -9.97 7.77 5.34
CA LEU A 184 -10.05 9.12 4.76
C LEU A 184 -11.13 9.18 3.68
N PRO A 185 -12.10 10.11 3.79
CA PRO A 185 -13.12 10.30 2.78
C PRO A 185 -12.54 10.94 1.53
N THR A 186 -12.93 10.46 0.35
CA THR A 186 -12.46 11.01 -0.93
C THR A 186 -12.88 12.45 -1.14
N THR A 187 -13.96 12.88 -0.50
CA THR A 187 -14.52 14.24 -0.63
C THR A 187 -13.58 15.34 -0.17
N MET A 188 -12.63 15.03 0.72
CA MET A 188 -11.63 16.00 1.21
C MET A 188 -10.39 16.10 0.31
N ILE A 189 -10.14 15.12 -0.55
CA ILE A 189 -8.90 15.03 -1.33
C ILE A 189 -9.01 15.94 -2.57
N GLU A 190 -8.01 16.77 -2.81
CA GLU A 190 -7.84 17.60 -4.01
C GLU A 190 -6.97 16.86 -5.03
N SER A 191 -5.82 16.36 -4.59
CA SER A 191 -4.91 15.61 -5.43
C SER A 191 -4.12 14.57 -4.63
N ILE A 192 -3.63 13.56 -5.33
CA ILE A 192 -2.75 12.52 -4.80
C ILE A 192 -1.43 12.62 -5.55
N LYS A 193 -0.36 12.90 -4.83
CA LYS A 193 0.99 12.97 -5.38
C LYS A 193 1.76 11.71 -4.97
N THR A 194 2.32 10.99 -5.93
CA THR A 194 3.21 9.86 -5.67
C THR A 194 4.64 10.19 -6.07
N TYR A 195 5.58 9.84 -5.23
CA TYR A 195 7.00 10.03 -5.48
C TYR A 195 7.84 9.15 -4.55
N ASP A 196 9.10 8.98 -4.92
CA ASP A 196 10.08 8.30 -4.07
C ASP A 196 10.65 9.33 -3.07
N ARG A 197 10.25 9.20 -1.81
CA ARG A 197 10.72 10.04 -0.71
C ARG A 197 12.13 9.63 -0.32
N LYS A 198 13.02 10.58 -0.24
CA LYS A 198 14.42 10.36 0.16
C LYS A 198 14.53 9.99 1.64
N SER A 199 15.57 9.24 1.99
CA SER A 199 15.93 8.92 3.37
C SER A 199 16.18 10.17 4.22
N ASP A 200 16.09 10.08 5.55
CA ASP A 200 16.42 11.20 6.45
C ASP A 200 17.88 11.64 6.27
N LEU A 201 18.76 10.68 5.97
CA LEU A 201 20.16 10.98 5.65
C LEU A 201 20.28 11.78 4.36
N ALA A 202 19.64 11.33 3.29
CA ALA A 202 19.67 12.03 2.00
C ALA A 202 19.03 13.42 2.07
N ARG A 203 18.05 13.61 2.95
CA ARG A 203 17.44 14.91 3.23
C ARG A 203 18.39 15.90 3.86
N VAL A 204 19.04 15.51 4.96
CA VAL A 204 19.96 16.40 5.70
C VAL A 204 21.24 16.65 4.92
N THR A 205 21.74 15.63 4.23
CA THR A 205 23.03 15.70 3.53
C THR A 205 22.89 16.23 2.11
N GLY A 206 21.68 16.13 1.51
CA GLY A 206 21.47 16.40 0.09
C GLY A 206 22.05 15.31 -0.83
N ILE A 207 22.59 14.23 -0.27
CA ILE A 207 23.17 13.11 -1.00
C ILE A 207 22.14 12.00 -1.07
N ASP A 208 21.77 11.61 -2.27
CA ASP A 208 20.89 10.48 -2.52
C ASP A 208 21.57 9.17 -2.07
N ASP A 209 21.00 8.47 -1.11
CA ASP A 209 21.58 7.24 -0.55
C ASP A 209 21.01 5.96 -1.20
N GLY A 210 20.14 6.12 -2.19
CA GLY A 210 19.49 5.02 -2.88
C GLY A 210 18.42 4.33 -2.02
N GLU A 211 18.19 4.82 -0.80
CA GLU A 211 17.13 4.36 0.08
C GLU A 211 15.95 5.31 -0.03
N GLU A 212 15.08 5.02 -0.98
CA GLU A 212 13.87 5.79 -1.25
C GLU A 212 12.67 4.94 -0.91
N GLU A 213 11.66 5.56 -0.27
CA GLU A 213 10.36 4.97 -0.02
C GLU A 213 9.33 5.60 -0.96
N THR A 214 8.59 4.78 -1.70
CA THR A 214 7.45 5.30 -2.47
C THR A 214 6.33 5.71 -1.53
N VAL A 215 5.87 6.95 -1.65
CA VAL A 215 4.84 7.54 -0.80
C VAL A 215 3.67 8.08 -1.61
N LEU A 216 2.49 8.11 -0.97
CA LEU A 216 1.33 8.87 -1.42
C LEU A 216 1.19 10.12 -0.55
N ASP A 217 1.34 11.29 -1.13
CA ASP A 217 1.13 12.57 -0.45
C ASP A 217 -0.21 13.17 -0.89
N LEU A 218 -1.11 13.30 0.06
CA LEU A 218 -2.48 13.76 -0.15
C LEU A 218 -2.56 15.27 0.04
N SER A 219 -3.04 15.96 -0.96
CA SER A 219 -3.45 17.37 -0.84
C SER A 219 -4.94 17.45 -0.53
N VAL A 220 -5.31 18.29 0.42
CA VAL A 220 -6.71 18.53 0.75
C VAL A 220 -7.24 19.78 0.03
N LYS A 221 -8.53 19.78 -0.30
CA LYS A 221 -9.20 20.89 -0.99
C LYS A 221 -9.00 22.21 -0.27
N LYS A 222 -8.91 23.30 -1.05
CA LYS A 222 -8.80 24.65 -0.50
C LYS A 222 -9.93 24.92 0.50
N GLY A 223 -9.55 25.43 1.69
CA GLY A 223 -10.48 25.67 2.78
C GLY A 223 -10.64 24.49 3.77
N MET A 224 -10.25 23.26 3.44
CA MET A 224 -10.19 22.13 4.38
C MET A 224 -8.84 22.05 5.10
N SER A 225 -7.99 23.03 4.96
CA SER A 225 -6.69 23.13 5.63
C SER A 225 -6.76 23.73 7.03
N GLN A 226 -7.85 24.41 7.37
CA GLN A 226 -8.06 25.05 8.67
C GLN A 226 -9.50 24.83 9.13
N GLY A 227 -9.70 24.25 10.31
CA GLY A 227 -11.02 24.00 10.87
C GLY A 227 -11.28 22.54 11.25
N TRP A 228 -12.53 22.27 11.61
CA TRP A 228 -13.03 20.93 11.87
C TRP A 228 -13.75 20.38 10.65
N PHE A 229 -13.43 19.16 10.25
CA PHE A 229 -14.15 18.47 9.20
C PHE A 229 -14.08 16.95 9.40
N GLY A 230 -15.01 16.27 8.78
CA GLY A 230 -15.06 14.81 8.89
C GLY A 230 -16.38 14.24 8.37
N ASN A 231 -16.59 12.96 8.65
CA ASN A 231 -17.84 12.28 8.34
C ASN A 231 -18.15 11.20 9.37
N ILE A 232 -19.45 10.97 9.53
CA ILE A 232 -20.02 9.84 10.25
C ILE A 232 -20.82 9.06 9.21
N ASP A 233 -20.54 7.79 9.05
CA ASP A 233 -21.23 6.85 8.15
C ASP A 233 -21.80 5.72 9.01
N LEU A 234 -23.11 5.54 8.97
CA LEU A 234 -23.83 4.48 9.68
C LEU A 234 -24.54 3.60 8.66
N GLY A 235 -24.10 2.36 8.53
CA GLY A 235 -24.65 1.38 7.62
C GLY A 235 -25.20 0.16 8.34
N GLY A 236 -26.42 -0.23 7.99
CA GLY A 236 -27.08 -1.46 8.43
C GLY A 236 -27.66 -2.21 7.23
N GLY A 237 -27.68 -3.53 7.29
CA GLY A 237 -28.09 -4.34 6.15
C GLY A 237 -28.71 -5.69 6.50
N THR A 238 -29.06 -6.42 5.47
CA THR A 238 -29.56 -7.79 5.57
C THR A 238 -28.48 -8.74 6.07
N LYS A 239 -28.85 -9.91 6.56
CA LYS A 239 -27.94 -10.95 7.09
C LYS A 239 -27.02 -10.41 8.20
N GLU A 240 -27.54 -9.53 9.07
CA GLU A 240 -26.83 -8.92 10.20
C GLU A 240 -25.56 -8.15 9.77
N ARG A 241 -25.53 -7.63 8.54
CA ARG A 241 -24.41 -6.85 8.05
C ARG A 241 -24.48 -5.44 8.58
N TYR A 242 -23.32 -4.93 9.03
CA TYR A 242 -23.16 -3.56 9.47
C TYR A 242 -21.79 -2.99 9.01
N SER A 243 -21.78 -1.69 8.80
CA SER A 243 -20.55 -0.95 8.51
C SER A 243 -20.68 0.47 9.05
N THR A 244 -19.87 0.83 10.00
CA THR A 244 -19.89 2.15 10.66
C THR A 244 -18.52 2.77 10.58
N ARG A 245 -18.44 4.07 10.24
CA ARG A 245 -17.19 4.83 10.19
C ARG A 245 -17.36 6.19 10.79
N LEU A 246 -16.37 6.60 11.55
CA LEU A 246 -16.17 7.93 12.11
C LEU A 246 -14.81 8.45 11.67
N ASN A 247 -14.79 9.64 11.10
CA ASN A 247 -13.56 10.36 10.83
C ASN A 247 -13.78 11.82 11.22
N VAL A 248 -12.99 12.33 12.15
CA VAL A 248 -13.03 13.74 12.60
C VAL A 248 -11.63 14.30 12.59
N ASN A 249 -11.46 15.38 11.89
CA ASN A 249 -10.18 16.06 11.73
C ASN A 249 -10.26 17.50 12.25
N ARG A 250 -9.20 17.92 12.92
CA ARG A 250 -8.92 19.30 13.26
C ARG A 250 -7.57 19.67 12.65
N PHE A 251 -7.59 20.54 11.64
CA PHE A 251 -6.38 21.01 11.00
C PHE A 251 -6.17 22.49 11.23
N ASP A 252 -4.90 22.84 11.33
CA ASP A 252 -4.39 24.20 11.34
C ASP A 252 -3.06 24.22 10.57
N ASP A 253 -2.49 25.36 10.32
CA ASP A 253 -1.22 25.48 9.58
C ASP A 253 -0.06 24.78 10.31
N THR A 254 -0.09 24.79 11.64
CA THR A 254 0.97 24.24 12.48
C THR A 254 0.68 22.82 12.99
N TYR A 255 -0.59 22.46 13.17
CA TYR A 255 -0.95 21.14 13.72
C TYR A 255 -2.08 20.46 12.94
N GLN A 256 -2.10 19.14 13.04
CA GLN A 256 -3.13 18.26 12.50
C GLN A 256 -3.49 17.23 13.57
N MET A 257 -4.78 17.07 13.81
CA MET A 257 -5.32 16.03 14.70
C MET A 257 -6.41 15.27 13.96
N THR A 258 -6.43 13.96 14.10
CA THR A 258 -7.42 13.09 13.47
C THR A 258 -7.86 12.03 14.46
N LEU A 259 -9.17 11.91 14.65
CA LEU A 259 -9.81 10.79 15.35
C LEU A 259 -10.55 9.94 14.32
N ILE A 260 -10.29 8.64 14.35
CA ILE A 260 -10.96 7.67 13.49
C ILE A 260 -11.58 6.54 14.32
N GLY A 261 -12.70 6.03 13.83
CA GLY A 261 -13.35 4.85 14.35
C GLY A 261 -14.04 4.10 13.22
N SER A 262 -13.96 2.77 13.23
CA SER A 262 -14.71 1.96 12.27
C SER A 262 -15.06 0.61 12.86
N MET A 263 -16.21 0.09 12.46
CA MET A 263 -16.68 -1.26 12.80
C MET A 263 -17.43 -1.84 11.59
N ASN A 264 -17.11 -3.07 11.20
CA ASN A 264 -17.85 -3.75 10.15
C ASN A 264 -17.69 -5.27 10.20
N ASN A 265 -18.62 -5.98 9.57
CA ASN A 265 -18.60 -7.42 9.31
C ASN A 265 -18.85 -7.78 7.84
N VAL A 266 -18.48 -6.87 6.95
CA VAL A 266 -18.66 -7.02 5.48
C VAL A 266 -17.31 -7.24 4.76
N ASN A 267 -16.32 -7.82 5.44
CA ASN A 267 -14.96 -7.95 4.95
C ASN A 267 -14.42 -6.59 4.46
N ASP A 268 -14.64 -5.53 5.24
CA ASP A 268 -14.44 -4.16 4.78
C ASP A 268 -13.04 -3.94 4.25
N MET A 269 -13.01 -3.95 2.98
CA MET A 269 -11.88 -3.63 2.15
C MET A 269 -12.09 -2.26 1.48
N GLY A 270 -12.95 -1.42 2.05
CA GLY A 270 -13.39 -0.15 1.49
C GLY A 270 -14.62 -0.31 0.61
N PHE A 271 -15.21 0.83 0.25
CA PHE A 271 -16.44 0.90 -0.54
C PHE A 271 -16.21 0.35 -1.96
N PRO A 272 -17.05 -0.57 -2.46
CA PRO A 272 -16.95 -1.06 -3.84
C PRO A 272 -17.46 0.02 -4.79
N GLY A 273 -16.61 0.60 -5.55
CA GLY A 273 -16.97 1.66 -6.51
C GLY A 273 -15.87 2.02 -7.48
N GLY A 274 -14.86 1.21 -7.55
CA GLY A 274 -13.80 1.32 -8.53
C GLY A 274 -13.43 -0.06 -9.02
N GLY A 275 -13.75 -0.35 -10.28
CA GLY A 275 -13.57 -1.65 -10.90
C GLY A 275 -12.31 -2.37 -10.48
N GLY A 276 -12.43 -3.62 -10.12
CA GLY A 276 -11.36 -4.56 -10.02
C GLY A 276 -11.13 -5.26 -8.69
N ARG A 277 -11.98 -5.08 -7.64
CA ARG A 277 -11.73 -5.72 -6.34
C ARG A 277 -12.74 -6.76 -5.89
N TRP A 278 -13.58 -7.16 -6.77
CA TRP A 278 -14.59 -8.18 -6.53
C TRP A 278 -14.03 -9.61 -6.58
N PHE A 279 -12.75 -9.74 -6.97
CA PHE A 279 -12.15 -11.03 -7.32
C PHE A 279 -10.90 -11.34 -6.49
N GLY A 280 -11.07 -11.58 -5.29
CA GLY A 280 -10.05 -11.93 -4.32
C GLY A 280 -10.46 -11.31 -3.01
N GLY A 281 -11.62 -11.72 -2.53
CA GLY A 281 -12.10 -11.39 -1.21
C GLY A 281 -11.08 -11.83 -0.17
N ALA A 282 -11.05 -11.19 1.00
CA ALA A 282 -10.35 -11.72 2.15
C ALA A 282 -10.75 -13.18 2.33
N GLN A 283 -9.78 -14.04 2.59
CA GLN A 283 -10.05 -15.43 2.88
C GLN A 283 -10.96 -15.50 4.11
N GLY A 284 -12.16 -16.06 3.94
CA GLY A 284 -13.14 -16.19 5.00
C GLY A 284 -13.98 -14.92 5.30
N LEU A 285 -14.76 -14.98 6.35
CA LEU A 285 -15.60 -13.88 6.85
C LEU A 285 -14.81 -13.09 7.89
N THR A 286 -14.69 -11.78 7.71
CA THR A 286 -13.90 -10.93 8.60
C THR A 286 -14.76 -9.88 9.28
N THR A 287 -14.63 -9.77 10.58
CA THR A 287 -15.15 -8.66 11.39
C THR A 287 -13.99 -7.78 11.84
N THR A 288 -14.10 -6.48 11.63
CA THR A 288 -13.08 -5.53 12.05
C THR A 288 -13.66 -4.44 12.94
N LYS A 289 -12.89 -4.02 13.95
CA LYS A 289 -13.17 -2.83 14.78
C LYS A 289 -11.88 -2.06 14.94
N MET A 290 -11.92 -0.76 14.77
CA MET A 290 -10.75 0.10 14.90
C MET A 290 -11.11 1.40 15.58
N ALA A 291 -10.20 1.87 16.45
CA ALA A 291 -10.19 3.23 16.98
C ALA A 291 -8.77 3.76 16.91
N GLY A 292 -8.60 5.00 16.47
CA GLY A 292 -7.27 5.58 16.33
C GLY A 292 -7.28 7.09 16.49
N PHE A 293 -6.22 7.58 17.13
CA PHE A 293 -5.93 8.99 17.25
C PHE A 293 -4.55 9.28 16.66
N ASN A 294 -4.46 10.29 15.83
CA ASN A 294 -3.21 10.75 15.23
C ASN A 294 -3.06 12.25 15.43
N PHE A 295 -1.83 12.68 15.70
CA PHE A 295 -1.49 14.09 15.71
C PHE A 295 -0.15 14.33 15.01
N ALA A 296 0.01 15.51 14.43
CA ALA A 296 1.27 16.00 13.90
C ALA A 296 1.34 17.51 14.13
N THR A 297 2.49 18.00 14.58
CA THR A 297 2.75 19.44 14.72
C THR A 297 4.13 19.78 14.16
N THR A 298 4.25 20.98 13.60
CA THR A 298 5.46 21.46 12.94
C THR A 298 5.71 22.90 13.34
N SER A 299 6.93 23.18 13.78
CA SER A 299 7.47 24.52 13.94
C SER A 299 8.79 24.64 13.20
N ASP A 300 9.40 25.82 13.18
CA ASP A 300 10.65 26.08 12.43
C ASP A 300 11.81 25.12 12.80
N LYS A 301 11.83 24.65 14.06
CA LYS A 301 12.93 23.82 14.59
C LYS A 301 12.50 22.46 15.11
N LEU A 302 11.21 22.21 15.23
CA LEU A 302 10.69 20.99 15.87
C LEU A 302 9.49 20.47 15.10
N GLU A 303 9.59 19.23 14.63
CA GLU A 303 8.47 18.45 14.14
C GLU A 303 8.19 17.31 15.09
N THR A 304 6.93 17.18 15.52
CA THR A 304 6.51 16.04 16.32
C THR A 304 5.23 15.46 15.77
N GLY A 305 5.06 14.18 15.93
CA GLY A 305 3.85 13.49 15.55
C GLY A 305 3.77 12.13 16.23
N GLY A 306 2.56 11.61 16.27
CA GLY A 306 2.36 10.29 16.84
C GLY A 306 0.95 9.79 16.60
N ASN A 307 0.78 8.51 16.81
CA ASN A 307 -0.53 7.88 16.77
C ASN A 307 -0.65 6.81 17.85
N VAL A 308 -1.88 6.62 18.30
CA VAL A 308 -2.28 5.44 19.07
C VAL A 308 -3.47 4.84 18.37
N ARG A 309 -3.44 3.52 18.15
CA ARG A 309 -4.53 2.82 17.52
C ARG A 309 -4.78 1.46 18.18
N TYR A 310 -6.04 1.12 18.25
CA TYR A 310 -6.53 -0.20 18.57
C TYR A 310 -7.17 -0.80 17.35
N ASN A 311 -6.84 -2.05 17.03
CA ASN A 311 -7.45 -2.84 15.98
C ASN A 311 -7.90 -4.19 16.54
N TYR A 312 -9.13 -4.55 16.25
CA TYR A 312 -9.66 -5.88 16.40
C TYR A 312 -9.93 -6.49 15.03
N ARG A 313 -9.50 -7.72 14.82
CA ARG A 313 -9.83 -8.52 13.65
C ARG A 313 -10.29 -9.91 14.09
N GLY A 314 -11.56 -10.21 13.84
CA GLY A 314 -12.11 -11.55 13.95
C GLY A 314 -12.24 -12.17 12.56
N THR A 315 -11.86 -13.43 12.36
CA THR A 315 -12.02 -14.16 11.09
C THR A 315 -12.66 -15.51 11.34
N ASP A 316 -13.67 -15.86 10.53
CA ASP A 316 -14.20 -17.22 10.38
C ASP A 316 -13.83 -17.67 8.97
N ASN A 317 -12.86 -18.55 8.88
CA ASN A 317 -12.33 -19.06 7.62
C ASN A 317 -12.66 -20.55 7.48
N GLN A 318 -13.38 -20.88 6.42
CA GLN A 318 -13.63 -22.26 6.01
C GLN A 318 -12.88 -22.48 4.70
N ASN A 319 -11.98 -23.43 4.69
CA ASN A 319 -11.14 -23.76 3.54
C ASN A 319 -11.33 -25.22 3.13
N GLN A 320 -11.48 -25.45 1.85
CA GLN A 320 -11.40 -26.76 1.22
C GLN A 320 -10.25 -26.73 0.22
N SER A 321 -9.31 -27.67 0.31
CA SER A 321 -8.17 -27.72 -0.62
C SER A 321 -7.92 -29.11 -1.14
N THR A 322 -7.45 -29.16 -2.39
CA THR A 322 -6.95 -30.37 -3.07
C THR A 322 -5.50 -30.12 -3.46
N THR A 323 -4.62 -31.01 -3.05
CA THR A 323 -3.17 -30.88 -3.26
C THR A 323 -2.65 -32.10 -4.02
N HIS A 324 -1.81 -31.84 -5.02
CA HIS A 324 -1.04 -32.86 -5.74
C HIS A 324 0.45 -32.65 -5.46
N ASN A 325 1.06 -33.64 -4.83
CA ASN A 325 2.49 -33.68 -4.53
C ASN A 325 3.26 -34.35 -5.67
N TYR A 326 4.24 -33.66 -6.24
CA TYR A 326 5.03 -34.13 -7.38
C TYR A 326 6.16 -35.09 -6.98
N VAL A 327 6.57 -35.03 -5.72
CA VAL A 327 7.79 -35.67 -5.21
C VAL A 327 7.52 -36.96 -4.44
N THR A 328 6.37 -37.57 -4.62
CA THR A 328 6.03 -38.87 -4.02
C THR A 328 5.21 -39.73 -4.98
N ALA A 329 5.47 -41.04 -4.95
CA ALA A 329 4.65 -42.01 -5.67
C ALA A 329 3.49 -42.53 -4.81
N THR A 330 3.65 -42.49 -3.48
CA THR A 330 2.64 -42.88 -2.49
C THR A 330 2.13 -41.62 -1.78
N GLY A 331 0.81 -41.49 -1.61
CA GLY A 331 0.23 -40.29 -1.00
C GLY A 331 0.41 -39.05 -1.85
N ALA A 332 0.38 -39.20 -3.17
CA ALA A 332 0.56 -38.06 -4.10
C ALA A 332 -0.57 -37.03 -4.01
N PHE A 333 -1.75 -37.44 -3.58
CA PHE A 333 -2.92 -36.58 -3.51
C PHE A 333 -3.39 -36.38 -2.07
N SER A 334 -3.85 -35.19 -1.74
CA SER A 334 -4.39 -34.89 -0.43
C SER A 334 -5.56 -33.92 -0.57
N ASN A 335 -6.66 -34.25 0.12
CA ASN A 335 -7.79 -33.36 0.26
C ASN A 335 -7.93 -32.92 1.73
N SER A 336 -8.30 -31.68 1.98
CA SER A 336 -8.52 -31.17 3.33
C SER A 336 -9.71 -30.22 3.40
N LYS A 337 -10.45 -30.27 4.52
CA LYS A 337 -11.45 -29.28 4.94
C LYS A 337 -11.02 -28.75 6.30
N SER A 338 -11.00 -27.43 6.45
CA SER A 338 -10.71 -26.82 7.73
C SER A 338 -11.61 -25.63 8.02
N LYS A 339 -11.95 -25.46 9.29
CA LYS A 339 -12.61 -24.28 9.83
C LYS A 339 -11.71 -23.66 10.89
N SER A 340 -11.28 -22.43 10.67
CA SER A 340 -10.53 -21.67 11.66
C SER A 340 -11.24 -20.39 12.05
N ILE A 341 -11.32 -20.14 13.34
CA ILE A 341 -11.87 -18.91 13.90
C ILE A 341 -10.77 -18.24 14.69
N ASN A 342 -10.38 -17.05 14.25
CA ASN A 342 -9.29 -16.30 14.86
C ASN A 342 -9.81 -14.96 15.38
N SER A 343 -9.29 -14.53 16.51
CA SER A 343 -9.51 -13.22 17.11
C SER A 343 -8.16 -12.57 17.39
N ASN A 344 -7.97 -11.35 16.95
CA ASN A 344 -6.72 -10.63 17.16
C ASN A 344 -7.02 -9.20 17.61
N HIS A 345 -6.47 -8.81 18.76
CA HIS A 345 -6.52 -7.48 19.35
C HIS A 345 -5.12 -6.88 19.30
N ASN A 346 -4.95 -5.75 18.62
CA ASN A 346 -3.66 -5.07 18.52
C ASN A 346 -3.78 -3.63 19.03
N VAL A 347 -2.87 -3.24 19.90
CA VAL A 347 -2.65 -1.84 20.31
C VAL A 347 -1.27 -1.43 19.83
N ASN A 348 -1.21 -0.36 19.05
CA ASN A 348 0.06 0.20 18.59
C ASN A 348 0.12 1.68 18.97
N ALA A 349 1.27 2.11 19.43
CA ALA A 349 1.57 3.50 19.72
C ALA A 349 2.91 3.85 19.09
N ASP A 350 2.91 4.81 18.18
CA ASP A 350 4.09 5.29 17.47
C ASP A 350 4.24 6.79 17.74
N PHE A 351 5.46 7.23 17.97
CA PHE A 351 5.79 8.63 18.17
C PHE A 351 7.04 8.99 17.35
N ARG A 352 7.08 10.22 16.85
CA ARG A 352 8.23 10.79 16.15
C ARG A 352 8.49 12.19 16.67
N LEU A 353 9.74 12.43 16.99
CA LEU A 353 10.26 13.76 17.30
C LEU A 353 11.45 14.01 16.38
N GLU A 354 11.43 15.13 15.66
CA GLU A 354 12.55 15.60 14.84
C GLU A 354 12.90 17.03 15.28
N TRP A 355 14.11 17.20 15.77
CA TRP A 355 14.63 18.46 16.24
C TRP A 355 15.75 18.95 15.32
N MET A 356 15.57 20.14 14.77
CA MET A 356 16.47 20.81 13.85
C MET A 356 16.95 22.12 14.48
N PRO A 357 17.92 22.09 15.43
CA PRO A 357 18.40 23.31 16.12
C PRO A 357 19.01 24.32 15.16
N ASP A 358 19.62 23.86 14.09
CA ASP A 358 20.21 24.62 13.00
C ASP A 358 20.04 23.91 11.64
N THR A 359 20.39 24.55 10.53
CA THR A 359 20.29 24.02 9.18
C THR A 359 21.26 22.85 8.87
N MET A 360 22.19 22.55 9.77
CA MET A 360 23.22 21.52 9.60
C MET A 360 23.02 20.33 10.52
N THR A 361 22.16 20.45 11.55
CA THR A 361 21.96 19.42 12.57
C THR A 361 20.53 18.95 12.57
N ASN A 362 20.35 17.64 12.65
CA ASN A 362 19.04 17.01 12.77
C ASN A 362 19.14 15.85 13.78
N LEU A 363 18.23 15.83 14.74
CA LEU A 363 18.08 14.75 15.69
C LEU A 363 16.68 14.17 15.55
N ILE A 364 16.60 12.88 15.29
CA ILE A 364 15.34 12.18 15.13
C ILE A 364 15.21 11.11 16.22
N PHE A 365 14.09 11.09 16.92
CA PHE A 365 13.75 10.06 17.90
C PHE A 365 12.40 9.44 17.55
N ARG A 366 12.35 8.10 17.44
CA ARG A 366 11.16 7.32 17.05
C ARG A 366 10.96 6.14 18.02
N PRO A 367 10.28 6.33 19.13
CA PRO A 367 9.82 5.23 19.97
C PRO A 367 8.52 4.65 19.43
N SER A 368 8.34 3.35 19.57
CA SER A 368 7.08 2.66 19.31
C SER A 368 6.83 1.54 20.30
N MET A 369 5.55 1.27 20.57
CA MET A 369 5.09 0.18 21.44
C MET A 369 4.00 -0.59 20.72
N ASN A 370 4.00 -1.89 20.88
CA ASN A 370 2.96 -2.77 20.38
C ASN A 370 2.55 -3.80 21.43
N TYR A 371 1.25 -4.05 21.50
CA TYR A 371 0.66 -5.15 22.24
C TYR A 371 -0.28 -5.89 21.29
N SER A 372 -0.19 -7.21 21.28
CA SER A 372 -1.07 -8.07 20.49
C SER A 372 -1.53 -9.25 21.31
N HIS A 373 -2.84 -9.43 21.41
CA HIS A 373 -3.51 -10.58 21.99
C HIS A 373 -4.23 -11.33 20.90
N SER A 374 -3.92 -12.60 20.70
CA SER A 374 -4.57 -13.43 19.70
C SER A 374 -5.05 -14.76 20.25
N THR A 375 -6.26 -15.14 19.84
CA THR A 375 -6.83 -16.46 20.07
C THR A 375 -7.20 -17.08 18.74
N SER A 376 -7.00 -18.39 18.63
CA SER A 376 -7.27 -19.13 17.40
C SER A 376 -7.86 -20.49 17.75
N PHE A 377 -8.95 -20.83 17.09
CA PHE A 377 -9.53 -22.16 17.09
C PHE A 377 -9.44 -22.74 15.67
N SER A 378 -9.03 -24.00 15.56
CA SER A 378 -9.00 -24.75 14.30
C SER A 378 -9.63 -26.12 14.45
N ASN A 379 -10.49 -26.48 13.51
CA ASN A 379 -11.04 -27.80 13.33
C ASN A 379 -10.75 -28.25 11.88
N SER A 380 -10.03 -29.33 11.69
CA SER A 380 -9.62 -29.78 10.35
C SER A 380 -9.75 -31.29 10.19
N ALA A 381 -10.18 -31.68 8.99
CA ALA A 381 -10.16 -33.03 8.49
C ALA A 381 -9.34 -33.08 7.21
N SER A 382 -8.46 -34.07 7.08
CA SER A 382 -7.68 -34.27 5.85
C SER A 382 -7.49 -35.76 5.59
N SER A 383 -7.35 -36.08 4.30
CA SER A 383 -7.04 -37.43 3.86
C SER A 383 -6.00 -37.39 2.75
N THR A 384 -5.09 -38.38 2.77
CA THR A 384 -4.04 -38.59 1.77
C THR A 384 -4.34 -39.84 0.96
N PHE A 385 -4.08 -39.79 -0.34
CA PHE A 385 -4.44 -40.84 -1.30
C PHE A 385 -3.26 -41.12 -2.23
N ASP A 386 -3.12 -42.38 -2.66
CA ASP A 386 -2.11 -42.80 -3.63
C ASP A 386 -2.42 -42.30 -5.06
N ASN A 387 -3.70 -42.24 -5.42
CA ASN A 387 -4.18 -41.77 -6.72
C ASN A 387 -5.17 -40.61 -6.54
N ASN A 388 -5.55 -39.95 -7.61
CA ASN A 388 -6.48 -38.82 -7.59
C ASN A 388 -7.89 -39.24 -7.13
N PRO A 389 -8.31 -38.94 -5.90
CA PRO A 389 -9.61 -39.38 -5.37
C PRO A 389 -10.80 -38.70 -6.05
N ASN A 390 -10.59 -37.51 -6.69
CA ASN A 390 -11.65 -36.77 -7.36
C ASN A 390 -12.07 -37.41 -8.71
N GLU A 391 -11.32 -38.42 -9.18
CA GLU A 391 -11.72 -39.24 -10.33
C GLU A 391 -12.68 -40.37 -9.93
N ILE A 392 -12.70 -40.72 -8.64
CA ILE A 392 -13.58 -41.76 -8.09
C ILE A 392 -14.86 -41.17 -7.50
N VAL A 393 -14.76 -40.13 -6.68
CA VAL A 393 -15.88 -39.46 -6.01
C VAL A 393 -15.73 -37.96 -6.08
N GLU A 394 -16.86 -37.25 -6.13
CA GLU A 394 -16.88 -35.78 -6.24
C GLU A 394 -16.35 -35.10 -4.97
N ASP A 395 -16.71 -35.59 -3.79
CA ASP A 395 -16.21 -35.10 -2.49
C ASP A 395 -15.58 -36.21 -1.64
N PRO A 396 -14.25 -36.46 -1.83
CA PRO A 396 -13.54 -37.52 -1.13
C PRO A 396 -13.57 -37.36 0.40
N LEU A 397 -13.60 -36.14 0.92
CA LEU A 397 -13.56 -35.91 2.37
C LEU A 397 -14.89 -36.24 3.06
N ASP A 398 -16.01 -36.00 2.42
CA ASP A 398 -17.31 -36.40 2.96
C ASP A 398 -17.43 -37.92 2.95
N GLU A 399 -16.86 -38.56 1.93
CA GLU A 399 -16.86 -40.03 1.83
C GLU A 399 -16.04 -40.68 2.93
N VAL A 400 -14.82 -40.18 3.24
CA VAL A 400 -13.93 -40.76 4.26
C VAL A 400 -14.38 -40.50 5.71
N GLN A 401 -15.39 -39.66 5.93
CA GLN A 401 -15.99 -39.47 7.25
C GLN A 401 -17.05 -40.55 7.57
N LYS A 402 -17.49 -41.32 6.58
CA LYS A 402 -18.37 -42.50 6.80
C LYS A 402 -17.60 -43.62 7.51
N SER A 403 -18.33 -44.57 8.07
CA SER A 403 -17.71 -45.79 8.57
C SER A 403 -17.07 -46.61 7.43
N THR A 404 -16.03 -47.37 7.72
CA THR A 404 -15.22 -48.05 6.71
C THR A 404 -16.04 -48.99 5.82
N ASP A 405 -17.08 -49.62 6.38
CA ASP A 405 -18.01 -50.48 5.68
C ASP A 405 -18.99 -49.76 4.75
N GLN A 406 -19.11 -48.44 4.88
CA GLN A 406 -19.97 -47.57 4.07
C GLN A 406 -19.19 -46.75 3.03
N MET A 407 -17.85 -46.81 3.04
CA MET A 407 -17.01 -46.10 2.08
C MET A 407 -16.99 -46.84 0.74
N ALA A 408 -16.79 -46.12 -0.35
CA ALA A 408 -16.59 -46.70 -1.67
C ALA A 408 -15.32 -47.60 -1.67
N SER A 409 -15.43 -48.85 -2.15
CA SER A 409 -14.31 -49.80 -2.18
C SER A 409 -13.08 -49.25 -2.87
N ASP A 410 -13.27 -48.66 -4.06
CA ASP A 410 -12.20 -48.09 -4.89
C ASP A 410 -11.47 -46.92 -4.20
N LEU A 411 -12.17 -46.18 -3.29
CA LEU A 411 -11.57 -45.14 -2.48
C LEU A 411 -10.75 -45.73 -1.33
N LEU A 412 -11.25 -46.81 -0.69
CA LEU A 412 -10.54 -47.51 0.38
C LEU A 412 -9.18 -48.07 -0.07
N ASP A 413 -9.09 -48.52 -1.30
CA ASP A 413 -7.86 -49.10 -1.87
C ASP A 413 -6.76 -48.06 -2.03
N ILE A 414 -7.12 -46.77 -2.21
CA ILE A 414 -6.15 -45.71 -2.42
C ILE A 414 -5.91 -44.82 -1.18
N ILE A 415 -6.66 -44.99 -0.08
CA ILE A 415 -6.47 -44.20 1.15
C ILE A 415 -5.16 -44.57 1.84
N VAL A 416 -4.30 -43.60 2.08
CA VAL A 416 -3.07 -43.75 2.88
C VAL A 416 -3.33 -43.42 4.34
N ASN A 417 -3.98 -42.28 4.62
CA ASN A 417 -4.36 -41.90 5.98
C ASN A 417 -5.55 -40.95 5.99
N ILE A 418 -6.21 -40.90 7.16
CA ILE A 418 -7.26 -39.91 7.50
C ILE A 418 -6.83 -39.23 8.80
N ASN A 419 -6.83 -37.92 8.85
CA ASN A 419 -6.46 -37.16 10.03
C ASN A 419 -7.57 -36.19 10.41
N ASN A 420 -8.06 -36.29 11.63
CA ASN A 420 -9.00 -35.37 12.26
C ASN A 420 -8.27 -34.64 13.39
N SER A 421 -8.33 -33.32 13.42
CA SER A 421 -7.66 -32.54 14.47
C SER A 421 -8.44 -31.28 14.88
N ARG A 422 -8.39 -31.00 16.19
CA ARG A 422 -8.86 -29.72 16.76
C ARG A 422 -7.73 -29.10 17.57
N SER A 423 -7.61 -27.78 17.50
CA SER A 423 -6.63 -27.05 18.30
C SER A 423 -7.14 -25.68 18.69
N GLN A 424 -6.67 -25.23 19.82
CA GLN A 424 -6.78 -23.84 20.28
C GLN A 424 -5.39 -23.28 20.55
N ASN A 425 -5.16 -22.05 20.13
CA ASN A 425 -3.95 -21.31 20.42
C ASN A 425 -4.32 -19.99 21.10
N TYR A 426 -3.51 -19.60 22.04
CA TYR A 426 -3.52 -18.34 22.73
C TYR A 426 -2.14 -17.70 22.60
N SER A 427 -2.05 -16.40 22.35
CA SER A 427 -0.74 -15.74 22.28
C SER A 427 -0.84 -14.28 22.66
N ASP A 428 0.00 -13.88 23.60
CA ASP A 428 0.27 -12.50 23.99
C ASP A 428 1.64 -12.07 23.51
N ASN A 429 1.71 -10.94 22.80
CA ASN A 429 2.97 -10.35 22.36
C ASN A 429 3.06 -8.91 22.83
N ARG A 430 4.20 -8.54 23.42
CA ARG A 430 4.50 -7.19 23.93
C ARG A 430 5.82 -6.74 23.38
N GLY A 431 5.85 -5.56 22.77
CA GLY A 431 7.07 -5.04 22.16
C GLY A 431 7.25 -3.55 22.42
N ALA A 432 8.51 -3.16 22.55
CA ALA A 432 8.92 -1.77 22.55
C ALA A 432 10.14 -1.62 21.65
N ASN A 433 10.12 -0.61 20.79
CA ASN A 433 11.20 -0.30 19.87
C ASN A 433 11.57 1.17 19.99
N GLY A 434 12.83 1.49 19.73
CA GLY A 434 13.31 2.88 19.70
C GLY A 434 14.40 3.07 18.67
N GLU A 435 14.34 4.20 18.00
CA GLU A 435 15.40 4.67 17.10
C GLU A 435 15.79 6.07 17.47
N LEU A 436 17.10 6.31 17.61
CA LEU A 436 17.69 7.64 17.78
C LEU A 436 18.70 7.84 16.65
N GLN A 437 18.49 8.87 15.83
CA GLN A 437 19.37 9.21 14.72
C GLN A 437 19.85 10.66 14.87
N PHE A 438 21.16 10.84 14.88
CA PHE A 438 21.82 12.14 14.86
C PHE A 438 22.50 12.32 13.52
N ASN A 439 22.22 13.43 12.83
CA ASN A 439 22.83 13.81 11.57
C ASN A 439 23.50 15.17 11.73
N ARG A 440 24.76 15.29 11.28
CA ARG A 440 25.48 16.54 11.26
C ARG A 440 26.17 16.75 9.92
N ARG A 441 25.83 17.84 9.26
CA ARG A 441 26.58 18.32 8.09
C ARG A 441 27.82 19.08 8.56
N ILE A 442 28.98 18.83 7.95
CA ILE A 442 30.28 19.45 8.27
C ILE A 442 30.67 20.30 7.07
N GLY A 443 30.63 21.62 7.26
CA GLY A 443 30.96 22.58 6.20
C GLY A 443 29.92 22.57 5.05
N ASN A 444 30.24 23.26 3.95
CA ASN A 444 29.30 23.49 2.84
C ASN A 444 29.48 22.55 1.63
N LYS A 445 30.45 21.62 1.69
CA LYS A 445 30.78 20.73 0.54
C LYS A 445 30.05 19.40 0.54
N GLY A 446 29.08 19.16 1.46
CA GLY A 446 28.32 17.91 1.55
C GLY A 446 28.94 16.83 2.44
N ARG A 447 30.08 17.14 3.15
CA ARG A 447 30.63 16.26 4.20
C ARG A 447 29.60 16.10 5.33
N ASN A 448 29.37 14.86 5.79
CA ASN A 448 28.41 14.60 6.86
C ASN A 448 28.79 13.39 7.69
N ILE A 449 28.25 13.37 8.92
CA ILE A 449 28.29 12.22 9.82
C ILE A 449 26.87 11.91 10.28
N THR A 450 26.53 10.63 10.29
CA THR A 450 25.28 10.13 10.85
C THR A 450 25.61 9.07 11.89
N ILE A 451 25.01 9.17 13.07
CA ILE A 451 25.03 8.16 14.11
C ILE A 451 23.61 7.72 14.35
N ARG A 452 23.34 6.41 14.25
CA ARG A 452 22.03 5.81 14.44
C ARG A 452 22.11 4.70 15.48
N ALA A 453 21.31 4.81 16.53
CA ALA A 453 21.11 3.78 17.53
C ALA A 453 19.70 3.24 17.43
N THR A 454 19.56 1.92 17.43
CA THR A 454 18.25 1.26 17.43
C THR A 454 18.22 0.24 18.55
N GLY A 455 17.06 0.10 19.22
CA GLY A 455 16.82 -0.90 20.23
C GLY A 455 15.41 -1.46 20.13
N SER A 456 15.26 -2.76 20.38
CA SER A 456 13.95 -3.41 20.49
C SER A 456 13.97 -4.47 21.59
N VAL A 457 12.84 -4.58 22.31
CA VAL A 457 12.59 -5.62 23.32
C VAL A 457 11.21 -6.19 23.06
N ASN A 458 11.10 -7.51 22.95
CA ASN A 458 9.85 -8.20 22.75
C ASN A 458 9.73 -9.39 23.71
N GLY A 459 8.53 -9.59 24.26
CA GLY A 459 8.12 -10.77 25.01
C GLY A 459 6.92 -11.40 24.32
N SER A 460 6.88 -12.71 24.29
CA SER A 460 5.74 -13.49 23.79
C SER A 460 5.42 -14.60 24.77
N ASP A 461 4.15 -14.77 25.07
CA ASP A 461 3.64 -15.91 25.83
C ASP A 461 2.60 -16.61 24.95
N SER A 462 2.80 -17.90 24.65
CA SER A 462 1.91 -18.63 23.74
C SER A 462 1.59 -19.99 24.31
N GLU A 463 0.31 -20.33 24.30
CA GLU A 463 -0.22 -21.60 24.70
C GLU A 463 -0.95 -22.28 23.54
N GLN A 464 -0.79 -23.58 23.41
CA GLN A 464 -1.49 -24.36 22.40
C GLN A 464 -2.00 -25.66 23.00
N LEU A 465 -3.28 -25.91 22.82
CA LEU A 465 -3.93 -27.16 23.20
C LEU A 465 -4.49 -27.83 21.94
N SER A 466 -4.22 -29.13 21.76
CA SER A 466 -4.65 -29.86 20.56
C SER A 466 -4.98 -31.30 20.83
N ALA A 467 -5.98 -31.81 20.11
CA ALA A 467 -6.30 -33.23 20.04
C ALA A 467 -6.38 -33.65 18.55
N SER A 468 -5.73 -34.75 18.19
CA SER A 468 -5.82 -35.32 16.85
C SER A 468 -5.80 -36.83 16.83
N GLU A 469 -6.54 -37.43 15.90
CA GLU A 469 -6.53 -38.85 15.56
C GLU A 469 -6.11 -38.99 14.11
N VAL A 470 -5.13 -39.86 13.88
CA VAL A 470 -4.70 -40.29 12.54
C VAL A 470 -5.00 -41.77 12.37
N ARG A 471 -5.82 -42.10 11.39
CA ARG A 471 -6.10 -43.50 10.99
C ARG A 471 -5.32 -43.80 9.72
N PHE A 472 -4.45 -44.79 9.80
CA PHE A 472 -3.60 -45.24 8.69
C PHE A 472 -4.22 -46.45 8.00
N ARG A 473 -4.25 -46.47 6.67
CA ARG A 473 -4.73 -47.56 5.81
C ARG A 473 -6.01 -48.25 6.32
N PRO A 474 -7.13 -47.52 6.56
CA PRO A 474 -8.31 -48.05 7.27
C PRO A 474 -8.99 -49.21 6.56
N GLY A 475 -8.75 -49.42 5.27
CA GLY A 475 -9.28 -50.55 4.48
C GLY A 475 -8.37 -51.79 4.47
N ASN A 476 -7.18 -51.76 5.10
CA ASN A 476 -6.20 -52.83 5.05
C ASN A 476 -5.97 -53.45 6.44
N GLU A 477 -6.61 -54.57 6.75
CA GLU A 477 -6.56 -55.23 8.06
C GLU A 477 -5.12 -55.54 8.57
N GLY A 478 -4.15 -55.77 7.68
CA GLY A 478 -2.77 -56.06 8.05
C GLY A 478 -1.90 -54.81 8.31
N MET A 479 -2.35 -53.61 7.90
CA MET A 479 -1.61 -52.35 8.00
C MET A 479 -2.39 -51.23 8.71
N SER A 480 -3.62 -51.49 9.12
CA SER A 480 -4.46 -50.46 9.76
C SER A 480 -4.07 -50.27 11.22
N TYR A 481 -3.81 -49.02 11.61
CA TYR A 481 -3.62 -48.62 13.01
C TYR A 481 -3.97 -47.15 13.21
N ASN A 482 -4.28 -46.77 14.45
CA ASN A 482 -4.61 -45.40 14.82
C ASN A 482 -3.52 -44.77 15.71
N THR A 483 -3.29 -43.48 15.54
CA THR A 483 -2.41 -42.72 16.42
C THR A 483 -3.18 -41.53 16.98
N ILE A 484 -3.23 -41.44 18.31
CA ILE A 484 -3.87 -40.31 19.02
C ILE A 484 -2.78 -39.41 19.58
N ASN A 485 -2.98 -38.09 19.45
CA ASN A 485 -2.08 -37.08 19.94
C ASN A 485 -2.88 -35.98 20.67
N ASN A 486 -2.78 -35.98 21.98
CA ASN A 486 -3.38 -35.04 22.91
C ASN A 486 -2.26 -34.20 23.54
N ARG A 487 -2.10 -32.95 23.13
CA ARG A 487 -0.91 -32.14 23.44
C ARG A 487 -1.27 -30.76 23.98
N TYR A 488 -0.52 -30.37 25.01
CA TYR A 488 -0.51 -28.99 25.50
C TYR A 488 0.92 -28.45 25.44
N TYR A 489 1.07 -27.25 24.88
CA TYR A 489 2.34 -26.55 24.78
C TYR A 489 2.22 -25.20 25.49
N ASP A 490 3.19 -24.90 26.35
CA ASP A 490 3.45 -23.57 26.89
C ASP A 490 4.78 -23.07 26.32
N THR A 491 4.79 -21.88 25.76
CA THR A 491 5.95 -21.37 24.99
C THR A 491 6.22 -19.90 25.30
N PRO A 492 6.85 -19.60 26.46
CA PRO A 492 7.36 -18.25 26.70
C PRO A 492 8.56 -17.94 25.82
N GLY A 493 8.52 -16.77 25.19
CA GLY A 493 9.57 -16.24 24.32
C GLY A 493 10.04 -14.87 24.74
N ARG A 494 11.33 -14.59 24.60
CA ARG A 494 11.91 -13.26 24.83
C ARG A 494 12.95 -12.93 23.78
N SER A 495 12.89 -11.74 23.23
CA SER A 495 13.91 -11.27 22.30
C SER A 495 14.27 -9.82 22.54
N HIS A 496 15.52 -9.48 22.33
CA HIS A 496 15.98 -8.11 22.29
C HIS A 496 17.05 -7.94 21.21
N ASN A 497 17.04 -6.76 20.63
CA ASN A 497 17.98 -6.38 19.58
C ASN A 497 18.42 -4.95 19.81
N TYR A 498 19.72 -4.68 19.63
CA TYR A 498 20.25 -3.31 19.59
C TYR A 498 21.36 -3.18 18.54
N ALA A 499 21.35 -2.05 17.85
CA ALA A 499 22.38 -1.77 16.87
C ALA A 499 22.85 -0.32 16.99
N LEU A 500 24.13 -0.13 16.71
CA LEU A 500 24.76 1.17 16.56
C LEU A 500 25.41 1.24 15.18
N GLN A 501 25.09 2.29 14.44
CA GLN A 501 25.64 2.54 13.11
C GLN A 501 26.27 3.94 13.07
N ALA A 502 27.47 4.04 12.53
CA ALA A 502 28.11 5.30 12.19
C ALA A 502 28.38 5.33 10.68
N THR A 503 27.96 6.40 10.04
CA THR A 503 28.15 6.63 8.60
C THR A 503 28.84 7.97 8.40
N TYR A 504 29.91 7.97 7.63
CA TYR A 504 30.66 9.16 7.24
C TYR A 504 30.71 9.28 5.73
N SER A 505 30.43 10.47 5.20
CA SER A 505 30.48 10.77 3.78
C SER A 505 31.45 11.91 3.50
N GLU A 506 32.47 11.63 2.67
CA GLU A 506 33.49 12.57 2.24
C GLU A 506 33.29 12.96 0.77
N PRO A 507 33.21 14.25 0.43
CA PRO A 507 33.24 14.71 -0.95
C PRO A 507 34.67 14.56 -1.53
N ILE A 508 34.82 13.69 -2.53
CA ILE A 508 36.12 13.43 -3.18
C ILE A 508 36.34 14.24 -4.46
N TRP A 509 35.20 14.52 -5.19
CA TRP A 509 35.18 15.38 -6.38
C TRP A 509 33.91 16.23 -6.37
N LYS A 510 33.77 17.13 -7.37
CA LYS A 510 32.51 17.89 -7.52
C LYS A 510 31.33 16.93 -7.73
N GLN A 511 30.37 16.92 -6.78
CA GLN A 511 29.20 16.04 -6.78
C GLN A 511 29.54 14.52 -6.82
N ALA A 512 30.68 14.14 -6.21
CA ALA A 512 31.04 12.74 -5.99
C ALA A 512 31.49 12.55 -4.54
N PHE A 513 31.00 11.47 -3.91
CA PHE A 513 31.18 11.21 -2.49
C PHE A 513 31.65 9.79 -2.27
N LEU A 514 32.55 9.61 -1.34
CA LEU A 514 32.92 8.31 -0.79
C LEU A 514 32.30 8.18 0.57
N GLN A 515 31.44 7.16 0.73
CA GLN A 515 30.76 6.90 1.98
C GLN A 515 31.32 5.64 2.63
N PHE A 516 31.65 5.76 3.90
CA PHE A 516 32.02 4.66 4.79
C PHE A 516 30.93 4.51 5.84
N SER A 517 30.46 3.26 6.08
CA SER A 517 29.50 2.96 7.14
C SER A 517 29.96 1.74 7.92
N TYR A 518 29.91 1.84 9.23
CA TYR A 518 30.10 0.71 10.14
C TYR A 518 28.86 0.54 10.99
N ARG A 519 28.32 -0.68 11.05
CA ARG A 519 27.19 -1.05 11.90
C ARG A 519 27.54 -2.28 12.73
N TYR A 520 27.29 -2.21 14.02
CA TYR A 520 27.29 -3.34 14.92
C TYR A 520 25.86 -3.62 15.34
N ASN A 521 25.43 -4.88 15.26
CA ASN A 521 24.09 -5.33 15.64
C ASN A 521 24.20 -6.59 16.50
N TYR A 522 23.63 -6.54 17.69
CA TYR A 522 23.46 -7.68 18.57
C TYR A 522 22.00 -8.06 18.64
N SER A 523 21.67 -9.33 18.45
CA SER A 523 20.33 -9.87 18.66
C SER A 523 20.35 -11.10 19.55
N TYR A 524 19.40 -11.14 20.47
CA TYR A 524 19.14 -12.21 21.40
C TYR A 524 17.71 -12.72 21.20
N ASN A 525 17.54 -14.02 21.16
CA ASN A 525 16.24 -14.67 21.12
C ASN A 525 16.28 -15.92 22.01
N LYS A 526 15.31 -15.99 22.95
CA LYS A 526 15.07 -17.16 23.80
C LYS A 526 13.66 -17.67 23.54
N ASN A 527 13.54 -18.96 23.33
CA ASN A 527 12.27 -19.68 23.22
C ASN A 527 12.35 -20.92 24.09
N ASP A 528 11.34 -21.13 24.94
CA ASP A 528 11.33 -22.19 25.94
C ASP A 528 9.99 -22.94 25.86
N ARG A 529 9.85 -23.79 24.83
CA ARG A 529 8.64 -24.58 24.65
C ARG A 529 8.62 -25.78 25.59
N GLN A 530 7.70 -25.78 26.53
CA GLN A 530 7.37 -26.90 27.39
C GLN A 530 6.18 -27.65 26.80
N ALA A 531 6.32 -28.96 26.66
CA ALA A 531 5.31 -29.82 26.09
C ALA A 531 4.78 -30.81 27.12
N TYR A 532 3.45 -30.95 27.08
CA TYR A 532 2.72 -31.90 27.92
C TYR A 532 1.79 -32.73 27.06
N THR A 533 1.50 -33.97 27.50
CA THR A 533 0.55 -34.86 26.83
C THR A 533 -0.52 -35.32 27.82
N TYR A 534 -1.71 -35.60 27.29
CA TYR A 534 -2.75 -36.35 27.99
C TYR A 534 -2.74 -37.81 27.52
N SER A 535 -3.27 -38.70 28.32
CA SER A 535 -3.48 -40.10 27.93
C SER A 535 -4.41 -40.22 26.70
N ASN A 536 -4.36 -41.34 26.00
CA ASN A 536 -5.19 -41.56 24.84
C ASN A 536 -6.69 -41.59 25.18
N ASP A 537 -7.06 -42.09 26.35
CA ASP A 537 -8.46 -42.13 26.83
C ASP A 537 -9.09 -40.72 27.03
N ALA A 538 -8.24 -39.70 27.20
CA ALA A 538 -8.68 -38.32 27.27
C ALA A 538 -9.14 -37.72 25.92
N TYR A 539 -8.88 -38.44 24.80
CA TYR A 539 -9.08 -37.87 23.46
C TYR A 539 -10.48 -37.36 23.21
N GLU A 540 -11.49 -38.22 23.41
CA GLU A 540 -12.88 -37.83 23.10
C GLU A 540 -13.32 -36.62 23.93
N MET A 541 -13.01 -36.61 25.23
CA MET A 541 -13.35 -35.51 26.12
C MET A 541 -12.61 -34.23 25.71
N LEU A 542 -11.32 -34.29 25.46
CA LEU A 542 -10.50 -33.15 25.06
C LEU A 542 -10.97 -32.62 23.68
N TYR A 543 -11.23 -33.54 22.74
CA TYR A 543 -11.69 -33.18 21.41
C TYR A 543 -13.02 -32.41 21.43
N GLU A 544 -13.96 -32.82 22.29
CA GLU A 544 -15.25 -32.12 22.48
C GLU A 544 -15.07 -30.79 23.25
N GLN A 545 -14.25 -30.76 24.30
CA GLN A 545 -13.98 -29.53 25.05
C GLN A 545 -13.34 -28.43 24.20
N LEU A 546 -12.46 -28.80 23.26
CA LEU A 546 -11.87 -27.87 22.31
C LEU A 546 -12.95 -27.19 21.41
N LEU A 547 -14.06 -27.87 21.16
CA LEU A 547 -15.18 -27.28 20.42
C LEU A 547 -16.13 -26.44 21.29
N MET A 548 -16.44 -26.91 22.49
CA MET A 548 -17.45 -26.29 23.38
C MET A 548 -16.90 -25.05 24.07
N ASN A 549 -15.66 -25.09 24.55
CA ASN A 549 -15.00 -24.03 25.33
C ASN A 549 -13.97 -23.27 24.50
N ARG A 550 -14.40 -22.71 23.36
CA ARG A 550 -13.50 -21.93 22.49
C ARG A 550 -12.90 -20.72 23.23
N TYR A 551 -11.62 -20.48 22.99
CA TYR A 551 -10.86 -19.33 23.55
C TYR A 551 -10.57 -19.39 25.06
N ASN A 552 -10.66 -20.54 25.67
CA ASN A 552 -10.41 -20.72 27.10
C ASN A 552 -9.52 -21.95 27.34
N VAL A 553 -8.24 -21.85 26.95
CA VAL A 553 -7.27 -22.94 27.11
C VAL A 553 -7.12 -23.33 28.57
N GLU A 554 -6.93 -22.37 29.50
CA GLU A 554 -6.85 -22.62 30.93
C GLU A 554 -8.09 -23.35 31.46
N GLY A 555 -9.29 -22.87 31.13
CA GLY A 555 -10.54 -23.50 31.57
C GLY A 555 -10.72 -24.93 31.04
N ILE A 556 -10.20 -25.25 29.85
CA ILE A 556 -10.19 -26.64 29.35
C ILE A 556 -9.20 -27.49 30.17
N VAL A 557 -8.00 -26.98 30.45
CA VAL A 557 -7.00 -27.68 31.26
C VAL A 557 -7.57 -27.97 32.64
N ASP A 558 -8.21 -26.99 33.28
CA ASP A 558 -8.85 -27.15 34.62
C ASP A 558 -10.02 -28.17 34.60
N TYR A 559 -10.84 -28.13 33.53
CA TYR A 559 -11.91 -29.10 33.33
C TYR A 559 -11.36 -30.52 33.16
N MET A 560 -10.32 -30.72 32.36
CA MET A 560 -9.69 -32.02 32.16
C MET A 560 -9.12 -32.55 33.50
N LEU A 561 -8.46 -31.68 34.28
CA LEU A 561 -7.92 -32.00 35.59
C LEU A 561 -9.02 -32.44 36.56
N SER A 562 -10.14 -31.70 36.63
CA SER A 562 -11.28 -32.01 37.50
C SER A 562 -11.96 -33.36 37.17
N ASN A 563 -11.81 -33.82 35.90
CA ASN A 563 -12.29 -35.13 35.44
C ASN A 563 -11.21 -36.25 35.50
N GLY A 564 -10.10 -36.02 36.21
CA GLY A 564 -9.08 -37.00 36.46
C GLY A 564 -8.02 -37.15 35.38
N PHE A 565 -8.02 -36.28 34.36
CA PHE A 565 -7.01 -36.28 33.30
C PHE A 565 -5.91 -35.26 33.60
N ASN A 566 -4.76 -35.73 34.02
CA ASN A 566 -3.59 -34.90 34.30
C ASN A 566 -2.72 -34.74 33.04
N THR A 567 -2.08 -33.58 32.91
CA THR A 567 -1.01 -33.37 31.93
C THR A 567 0.26 -34.06 32.36
N ILE A 568 0.92 -34.78 31.45
CA ILE A 568 2.19 -35.49 31.68
C ILE A 568 3.27 -34.73 30.91
N PRO A 569 4.34 -34.25 31.59
CA PRO A 569 5.46 -33.58 30.89
C PRO A 569 6.05 -34.50 29.82
N ASN A 570 6.33 -33.96 28.65
CA ASN A 570 6.86 -34.70 27.51
C ASN A 570 8.17 -34.08 27.03
N ASP A 571 9.29 -34.59 27.55
CA ASP A 571 10.61 -34.11 27.21
C ASP A 571 10.97 -34.30 25.73
N SER A 572 10.38 -35.31 25.06
CA SER A 572 10.64 -35.55 23.63
C SER A 572 10.05 -34.50 22.70
N LEU A 573 9.06 -33.74 23.16
CA LEU A 573 8.43 -32.65 22.43
C LEU A 573 8.83 -31.27 22.96
N SER A 574 9.43 -31.22 24.17
CA SER A 574 9.92 -30.00 24.78
C SER A 574 11.20 -29.51 24.12
N GLN A 575 11.31 -28.19 23.97
CA GLN A 575 12.42 -27.57 23.25
C GLN A 575 12.81 -26.24 23.86
N PHE A 576 14.06 -26.12 24.26
CA PHE A 576 14.66 -24.87 24.66
C PHE A 576 15.65 -24.38 23.61
N SER A 577 15.62 -23.11 23.25
CA SER A 577 16.62 -22.49 22.40
C SER A 577 16.97 -21.08 22.85
N GLU A 578 18.24 -20.78 22.93
CA GLU A 578 18.77 -19.46 23.21
C GLU A 578 19.79 -19.10 22.12
N TYR A 579 19.45 -18.08 21.34
CA TYR A 579 20.21 -17.66 20.19
C TYR A 579 20.79 -16.25 20.42
N ARG A 580 22.09 -16.11 20.22
CA ARG A 580 22.83 -14.85 20.30
C ARG A 580 23.55 -14.62 18.98
N ASN A 581 23.30 -13.47 18.35
CA ASN A 581 23.86 -13.14 17.06
C ASN A 581 24.56 -11.79 17.11
N TYR A 582 25.82 -11.78 16.68
CA TYR A 582 26.70 -10.62 16.64
C TYR A 582 27.03 -10.35 15.17
N ASN A 583 26.36 -9.36 14.59
CA ASN A 583 26.53 -8.98 13.20
C ASN A 583 27.32 -7.68 13.11
N GLN A 584 28.29 -7.64 12.23
CA GLN A 584 28.97 -6.42 11.84
C GLN A 584 28.76 -6.19 10.35
N SER A 585 28.67 -4.95 9.96
CA SER A 585 28.58 -4.51 8.57
C SER A 585 29.57 -3.38 8.35
N ILE A 586 30.46 -3.56 7.38
CA ILE A 586 31.43 -2.58 6.94
C ILE A 586 31.13 -2.30 5.49
N GLN A 587 30.62 -1.11 5.18
CA GLN A 587 30.21 -0.73 3.83
C GLN A 587 31.10 0.42 3.31
N LEU A 588 31.55 0.26 2.08
CA LEU A 588 32.19 1.31 1.30
C LEU A 588 31.39 1.56 0.03
N MET A 589 31.03 2.81 -0.22
CA MET A 589 30.19 3.19 -1.36
C MET A 589 30.72 4.46 -2.04
N LEU A 590 30.87 4.39 -3.36
CA LEU A 590 31.12 5.54 -4.22
C LEU A 590 29.80 6.03 -4.80
N ARG A 591 29.52 7.33 -4.66
CA ARG A 591 28.32 7.99 -5.17
C ARG A 591 28.69 9.15 -6.05
N VAL A 592 28.10 9.17 -7.24
CA VAL A 592 28.27 10.25 -8.22
C VAL A 592 26.91 10.80 -8.58
N ILE A 593 26.66 12.09 -8.36
CA ILE A 593 25.41 12.76 -8.61
C ILE A 593 25.62 13.80 -9.71
N ARG A 594 24.88 13.70 -10.82
CA ARG A 594 24.90 14.66 -11.93
C ARG A 594 23.45 15.07 -12.27
N SER A 595 23.31 16.12 -13.06
CA SER A 595 21.99 16.59 -13.50
C SER A 595 21.20 15.48 -14.21
N ASN A 596 21.89 14.72 -15.07
CA ASN A 596 21.25 13.73 -15.94
C ASN A 596 21.40 12.29 -15.44
N TYR A 597 22.32 12.00 -14.53
CA TYR A 597 22.48 10.66 -13.98
C TYR A 597 22.96 10.65 -12.54
N ASN A 598 22.56 9.61 -11.81
CA ASN A 598 23.09 9.23 -10.50
C ASN A 598 23.66 7.82 -10.62
N PHE A 599 24.84 7.62 -10.05
CA PHE A 599 25.53 6.35 -10.03
C PHE A 599 26.04 6.06 -8.62
N ASN A 600 25.59 4.95 -8.03
CA ASN A 600 26.02 4.48 -6.73
C ASN A 600 26.58 3.07 -6.89
N VAL A 601 27.79 2.82 -6.46
CA VAL A 601 28.40 1.49 -6.43
C VAL A 601 29.07 1.27 -5.09
N GLY A 602 28.82 0.12 -4.49
CA GLY A 602 29.34 -0.19 -3.18
C GLY A 602 29.54 -1.67 -2.94
N VAL A 603 30.31 -1.97 -1.92
CA VAL A 603 30.51 -3.31 -1.39
C VAL A 603 30.36 -3.26 0.13
N GLU A 604 29.72 -4.27 0.67
CA GLU A 604 29.53 -4.45 2.10
C GLU A 604 30.14 -5.79 2.53
N ALA A 605 30.95 -5.74 3.56
CA ALA A 605 31.52 -6.91 4.22
C ALA A 605 30.70 -7.20 5.50
N LEU A 606 30.28 -8.43 5.69
CA LEU A 606 29.38 -8.88 6.74
C LEU A 606 30.01 -9.99 7.60
N PRO A 607 30.93 -9.66 8.53
CA PRO A 607 31.37 -10.62 9.55
C PRO A 607 30.24 -10.86 10.56
N GLN A 608 29.94 -12.12 10.79
CA GLN A 608 28.87 -12.56 11.68
C GLN A 608 29.38 -13.69 12.59
N ARG A 609 29.06 -13.59 13.87
CA ARG A 609 29.22 -14.67 14.85
C ARG A 609 27.88 -15.00 15.48
N SER A 610 27.44 -16.24 15.39
CA SER A 610 26.20 -16.74 15.97
C SER A 610 26.49 -17.83 16.97
N LYS A 611 25.77 -17.81 18.08
CA LYS A 611 25.84 -18.81 19.16
C LYS A 611 24.44 -19.34 19.47
N LEU A 612 24.31 -20.64 19.61
CA LEU A 612 23.07 -21.30 19.96
C LEU A 612 23.30 -22.28 21.13
N ASN A 613 22.57 -22.07 22.21
CA ASN A 613 22.35 -23.05 23.27
C ASN A 613 21.00 -23.72 23.00
N TYR A 614 20.97 -25.04 23.04
CA TYR A 614 19.80 -25.80 22.65
C TYR A 614 19.61 -27.03 23.55
N LYS A 615 18.35 -27.27 23.98
CA LYS A 615 17.95 -28.50 24.68
C LYS A 615 16.75 -29.10 23.93
N TYR A 616 16.81 -30.38 23.68
CA TYR A 616 15.76 -31.14 23.00
C TYR A 616 15.75 -32.61 23.48
N MET A 617 14.58 -33.18 23.61
CA MET A 617 14.39 -34.56 24.16
C MET A 617 15.06 -34.72 25.53
N GLY A 618 14.95 -33.73 26.44
CA GLY A 618 15.57 -33.75 27.75
C GLY A 618 17.11 -33.63 27.76
N LYS A 619 17.78 -33.61 26.57
CA LYS A 619 19.22 -33.55 26.44
C LYS A 619 19.69 -32.15 26.10
N GLU A 620 20.69 -31.65 26.80
CA GLU A 620 21.40 -30.42 26.45
C GLU A 620 22.47 -30.73 25.40
N TYR A 621 22.54 -29.87 24.38
CA TYR A 621 23.54 -29.94 23.33
C TYR A 621 24.66 -28.91 23.61
N PRO A 622 25.93 -29.19 23.26
CA PRO A 622 27.00 -28.22 23.38
C PRO A 622 26.70 -26.93 22.64
N GLU A 623 27.13 -25.78 23.16
CA GLU A 623 26.97 -24.50 22.49
C GLU A 623 27.53 -24.55 21.06
N ILE A 624 26.66 -24.30 20.08
CA ILE A 624 27.06 -24.25 18.69
C ILE A 624 27.47 -22.81 18.38
N THR A 625 28.74 -22.64 18.01
CA THR A 625 29.25 -21.36 17.54
C THR A 625 29.54 -21.42 16.04
N ARG A 626 29.02 -20.43 15.29
CA ARG A 626 29.27 -20.31 13.85
C ARG A 626 29.80 -18.92 13.51
N ASN A 627 30.93 -18.88 12.81
CA ASN A 627 31.51 -17.65 12.26
C ASN A 627 31.34 -17.67 10.74
N VAL A 628 30.83 -16.57 10.18
CA VAL A 628 30.59 -16.43 8.74
C VAL A 628 31.08 -15.07 8.29
N PHE A 629 31.63 -15.01 7.09
CA PHE A 629 32.05 -13.79 6.45
C PHE A 629 31.50 -13.73 5.03
N ASN A 630 30.71 -12.71 4.72
CA ASN A 630 30.07 -12.55 3.43
C ASN A 630 30.39 -11.18 2.82
N PHE A 631 30.28 -11.10 1.48
CA PHE A 631 30.33 -9.84 0.74
C PHE A 631 29.05 -9.64 -0.05
N THR A 632 28.54 -8.41 -0.03
CA THR A 632 27.34 -8.04 -0.80
C THR A 632 27.61 -6.80 -1.64
N PRO A 633 27.75 -6.95 -2.96
CA PRO A 633 27.89 -5.81 -3.86
C PRO A 633 26.55 -5.16 -4.15
N THR A 634 26.54 -3.85 -4.35
CA THR A 634 25.38 -3.04 -4.74
C THR A 634 25.73 -2.09 -5.87
N LEU A 635 24.82 -1.90 -6.79
CA LEU A 635 24.89 -0.94 -7.89
C LEU A 635 23.51 -0.31 -8.08
N ASP A 636 23.44 1.02 -8.10
CA ASP A 636 22.26 1.77 -8.51
C ASP A 636 22.67 2.80 -9.54
N PHE A 637 22.06 2.75 -10.71
CA PHE A 637 22.28 3.67 -11.82
C PHE A 637 20.95 4.22 -12.27
N ARG A 638 20.78 5.56 -12.24
CA ARG A 638 19.63 6.28 -12.74
C ARG A 638 20.07 7.25 -13.82
N TYR A 639 19.45 7.19 -14.98
CA TYR A 639 19.61 8.13 -16.08
C TYR A 639 18.31 8.87 -16.35
N ARG A 640 18.33 10.19 -16.37
CA ARG A 640 17.19 11.05 -16.68
C ARG A 640 17.38 11.65 -18.07
N PHE A 641 16.59 11.23 -19.03
CA PHE A 641 16.50 11.84 -20.35
C PHE A 641 15.80 13.19 -20.27
N SER A 642 14.73 13.28 -19.44
CA SER A 642 14.02 14.50 -19.07
C SER A 642 13.46 14.35 -17.65
N GLN A 643 12.70 15.34 -17.16
CA GLN A 643 12.00 15.24 -15.88
C GLN A 643 10.91 14.14 -15.89
N GLN A 644 10.35 13.85 -17.06
CA GLN A 644 9.29 12.86 -17.26
C GLN A 644 9.79 11.52 -17.81
N HIS A 645 11.07 11.43 -18.22
CA HIS A 645 11.62 10.27 -18.91
C HIS A 645 12.89 9.80 -18.24
N GLN A 646 12.87 8.62 -17.63
CA GLN A 646 14.00 8.07 -16.91
C GLN A 646 14.16 6.56 -17.07
N LEU A 647 15.40 6.11 -16.91
CA LEU A 647 15.80 4.71 -16.84
C LEU A 647 16.57 4.51 -15.53
N ARG A 648 16.22 3.48 -14.76
CA ARG A 648 16.95 3.09 -13.54
C ARG A 648 17.31 1.61 -13.61
N PHE A 649 18.55 1.32 -13.32
CA PHE A 649 19.05 -0.04 -13.15
C PHE A 649 19.55 -0.21 -11.71
N ASN A 650 19.10 -1.25 -11.04
CA ASN A 650 19.51 -1.57 -9.69
C ASN A 650 19.96 -3.04 -9.61
N TYR A 651 21.14 -3.24 -9.04
CA TYR A 651 21.62 -4.57 -8.65
C TYR A 651 21.91 -4.60 -7.16
N ARG A 652 21.42 -5.64 -6.47
CA ARG A 652 21.70 -5.86 -5.05
C ARG A 652 21.99 -7.33 -4.78
N GLY A 653 23.21 -7.61 -4.30
CA GLY A 653 23.55 -8.89 -3.69
C GLY A 653 23.07 -8.94 -2.25
N ARG A 654 22.54 -10.09 -1.81
CA ARG A 654 22.15 -10.35 -0.40
C ARG A 654 22.56 -11.74 0.00
N THR A 655 23.08 -11.89 1.22
CA THR A 655 23.32 -13.19 1.85
C THR A 655 22.29 -13.47 2.93
N SER A 656 21.79 -14.70 2.97
CA SER A 656 20.93 -15.20 4.03
C SER A 656 21.55 -16.41 4.70
N GLN A 657 21.61 -16.38 6.03
CA GLN A 657 22.10 -17.51 6.82
C GLN A 657 20.98 -18.55 6.99
N PRO A 658 21.30 -19.86 7.04
CA PRO A 658 20.38 -20.85 7.55
C PRO A 658 19.98 -20.50 8.98
N SER A 659 18.73 -20.77 9.36
CA SER A 659 18.36 -20.69 10.78
C SER A 659 19.22 -21.67 11.60
N MET A 660 19.58 -21.26 12.81
CA MET A 660 20.42 -22.12 13.65
C MET A 660 19.73 -23.46 13.99
N THR A 661 18.39 -23.44 14.12
CA THR A 661 17.60 -24.66 14.30
C THR A 661 17.71 -25.63 13.14
N ASN A 662 17.80 -25.14 11.89
CA ASN A 662 18.02 -25.97 10.71
C ASN A 662 19.42 -26.63 10.68
N LEU A 663 20.37 -26.12 11.45
CA LEU A 663 21.71 -26.65 11.55
C LEU A 663 21.87 -27.76 12.62
N LEU A 664 20.83 -27.96 13.42
CA LEU A 664 20.84 -29.02 14.45
C LEU A 664 20.50 -30.36 13.80
N ASP A 665 21.28 -31.40 14.06
CA ASP A 665 20.96 -32.76 13.64
C ASP A 665 19.92 -33.41 14.59
N ILE A 666 18.71 -32.88 14.50
CA ILE A 666 17.58 -33.29 15.32
C ILE A 666 16.36 -33.49 14.43
N THR A 667 15.50 -34.41 14.85
CA THR A 667 14.20 -34.65 14.20
C THR A 667 13.11 -34.07 15.07
N ALA A 668 12.35 -33.09 14.53
CA ALA A 668 11.25 -32.45 15.23
C ALA A 668 9.93 -32.80 14.51
N GLY A 669 8.94 -33.25 15.25
CA GLY A 669 7.62 -33.65 14.72
C GLY A 669 6.50 -33.29 15.69
N ALA A 670 6.10 -32.01 15.72
CA ALA A 670 4.87 -31.61 16.43
C ALA A 670 3.62 -32.16 15.72
N ASN A 671 3.67 -32.28 14.40
CA ASN A 671 2.65 -32.95 13.60
C ASN A 671 3.12 -34.36 13.26
N PRO A 672 2.35 -35.42 13.61
CA PRO A 672 2.77 -36.80 13.37
C PRO A 672 2.93 -37.16 11.88
N LEU A 673 2.25 -36.44 10.99
CA LEU A 673 2.34 -36.62 9.54
C LEU A 673 3.41 -35.73 8.88
N ASN A 674 4.03 -34.80 9.61
CA ASN A 674 5.04 -33.89 9.09
C ASN A 674 6.23 -33.80 10.05
N ILE A 675 7.29 -34.47 9.70
CA ILE A 675 8.55 -34.52 10.47
C ILE A 675 9.55 -33.55 9.83
N SER A 676 10.20 -32.71 10.64
CA SER A 676 11.29 -31.85 10.19
C SER A 676 12.63 -32.37 10.73
N LYS A 677 13.63 -32.49 9.85
CA LYS A 677 14.98 -32.89 10.20
C LYS A 677 15.96 -31.75 9.88
N GLY A 678 16.90 -31.46 10.78
CA GLY A 678 17.93 -30.47 10.53
C GLY A 678 19.08 -30.95 9.65
N ASN A 679 19.96 -30.03 9.25
CA ASN A 679 21.15 -30.31 8.44
C ASN A 679 22.32 -29.40 8.84
N PRO A 680 23.30 -29.93 9.61
CA PRO A 680 24.50 -29.15 10.02
C PRO A 680 25.37 -28.66 8.86
N GLY A 681 25.26 -29.30 7.69
CA GLY A 681 26.04 -29.00 6.48
C GLY A 681 25.56 -27.76 5.69
N LEU A 682 24.49 -27.09 6.11
CA LEU A 682 23.94 -25.96 5.37
C LEU A 682 24.92 -24.78 5.27
N LYS A 683 25.04 -24.28 4.04
CA LYS A 683 25.81 -23.07 3.70
C LYS A 683 24.89 -21.85 3.57
N PRO A 684 25.41 -20.62 3.76
CA PRO A 684 24.66 -19.42 3.44
C PRO A 684 24.20 -19.38 1.98
N SER A 685 23.03 -18.86 1.75
CA SER A 685 22.55 -18.58 0.39
C SER A 685 22.97 -17.16 -0.03
N PHE A 686 23.18 -16.96 -1.34
CA PHE A 686 23.47 -15.66 -1.95
C PHE A 686 22.46 -15.36 -3.05
N ALA A 687 21.63 -14.35 -2.82
CA ALA A 687 20.65 -13.88 -3.78
C ALA A 687 21.20 -12.67 -4.57
N SER A 688 21.11 -12.73 -5.88
CA SER A 688 21.38 -11.62 -6.80
C SER A 688 20.07 -11.11 -7.37
N ASN A 689 19.75 -9.85 -7.11
CA ASN A 689 18.54 -9.19 -7.56
C ASN A 689 18.90 -8.10 -8.56
N PHE A 690 18.38 -8.18 -9.77
CA PHE A 690 18.52 -7.21 -10.84
C PHE A 690 17.17 -6.59 -11.12
N ARG A 691 17.11 -5.28 -11.23
CA ARG A 691 15.90 -4.55 -11.56
C ARG A 691 16.20 -3.48 -12.60
N LEU A 692 15.41 -3.45 -13.66
CA LEU A 692 15.40 -2.40 -14.66
C LEU A 692 14.03 -1.73 -14.63
N PHE A 693 14.00 -0.43 -14.42
CA PHE A 693 12.80 0.38 -14.40
C PHE A 693 12.91 1.48 -15.46
N TYR A 694 11.90 1.58 -16.30
CA TYR A 694 11.77 2.61 -17.33
C TYR A 694 10.42 3.28 -17.19
N ASN A 695 10.38 4.61 -17.25
CA ASN A 695 9.14 5.35 -17.39
C ASN A 695 9.31 6.55 -18.32
N ASN A 696 8.27 6.83 -19.07
CA ASN A 696 8.14 8.00 -19.93
C ASN A 696 6.69 8.50 -19.86
N TYR A 697 6.50 9.80 -19.68
CA TYR A 697 5.20 10.45 -19.70
C TYR A 697 5.22 11.58 -20.72
N ILE A 698 4.29 11.51 -21.68
CA ILE A 698 4.09 12.49 -22.75
C ILE A 698 2.89 13.37 -22.36
N VAL A 699 3.14 14.61 -21.96
CA VAL A 699 2.14 15.51 -21.38
C VAL A 699 1.01 15.82 -22.37
N ASP A 700 1.35 16.17 -23.61
CA ASP A 700 0.38 16.64 -24.63
C ASP A 700 -0.69 15.58 -24.97
N ARG A 701 -0.36 14.31 -24.81
CA ARG A 701 -1.26 13.17 -25.08
C ARG A 701 -1.75 12.48 -23.82
N GLN A 702 -1.35 12.96 -22.62
CA GLN A 702 -1.54 12.28 -21.35
C GLN A 702 -1.17 10.78 -21.42
N GLN A 703 -0.10 10.49 -22.13
CA GLN A 703 0.36 9.14 -22.44
C GLN A 703 1.48 8.72 -21.49
N SER A 704 1.35 7.59 -20.83
CA SER A 704 2.40 7.04 -19.98
C SER A 704 2.80 5.64 -20.43
N TYR A 705 4.10 5.41 -20.44
CA TYR A 705 4.73 4.12 -20.64
C TYR A 705 5.57 3.80 -19.43
N MET A 706 5.35 2.64 -18.85
CA MET A 706 6.17 2.16 -17.75
C MET A 706 6.49 0.69 -17.94
N ALA A 707 7.75 0.35 -17.75
CA ALA A 707 8.23 -1.02 -17.72
C ALA A 707 9.07 -1.27 -16.46
N ASN A 708 8.85 -2.41 -15.83
CA ASN A 708 9.64 -2.88 -14.70
C ASN A 708 10.02 -4.34 -14.97
N ILE A 709 11.31 -4.59 -15.13
CA ILE A 709 11.84 -5.94 -15.35
C ILE A 709 12.69 -6.30 -14.14
N ASN A 710 12.44 -7.45 -13.57
CA ASN A 710 13.20 -8.00 -12.46
C ASN A 710 13.71 -9.40 -12.79
N PHE A 711 14.94 -9.67 -12.38
CA PHE A 711 15.54 -10.99 -12.47
C PHE A 711 16.21 -11.31 -11.13
N ASN A 712 15.84 -12.44 -10.54
CA ASN A 712 16.35 -12.89 -9.26
C ASN A 712 16.94 -14.27 -9.42
N THR A 713 18.14 -14.49 -8.89
CA THR A 713 18.77 -15.83 -8.85
C THR A 713 19.43 -16.04 -7.50
N THR A 714 19.34 -17.26 -6.98
CA THR A 714 19.89 -17.60 -5.66
C THR A 714 20.88 -18.76 -5.79
N ARG A 715 22.12 -18.51 -5.41
CA ARG A 715 23.14 -19.56 -5.22
C ARG A 715 23.01 -20.14 -3.81
N ASN A 716 23.23 -21.47 -3.69
CA ASN A 716 23.07 -22.20 -2.45
C ASN A 716 21.69 -21.94 -1.80
N SER A 717 20.64 -21.83 -2.61
CA SER A 717 19.27 -21.70 -2.11
C SER A 717 18.99 -22.84 -1.12
N ILE A 718 18.37 -22.53 0.02
CA ILE A 718 17.94 -23.54 0.97
C ILE A 718 16.57 -24.02 0.54
N SER A 719 16.48 -25.28 0.11
CA SER A 719 15.26 -25.95 -0.30
C SER A 719 15.09 -27.24 0.49
N ASN A 720 13.86 -27.65 0.74
CA ASN A 720 13.60 -28.88 1.48
C ASN A 720 13.71 -30.08 0.55
N MET A 721 14.52 -31.05 0.92
CA MET A 721 14.36 -32.44 0.45
C MET A 721 13.14 -33.01 1.17
N VAL A 722 12.24 -33.57 0.43
CA VAL A 722 11.02 -34.19 0.95
C VAL A 722 11.09 -35.68 0.69
N SER A 723 10.88 -36.47 1.74
CA SER A 723 10.68 -37.92 1.64
C SER A 723 9.37 -38.32 2.29
N TYR A 724 8.79 -39.41 1.82
CA TYR A 724 7.55 -39.96 2.34
C TYR A 724 7.78 -41.40 2.76
N ASP A 725 7.23 -41.75 3.90
CA ASP A 725 7.12 -43.14 4.29
C ASP A 725 5.98 -43.80 3.51
N GLN A 726 6.28 -44.88 2.77
CA GLN A 726 5.29 -45.50 1.87
C GLN A 726 4.14 -46.18 2.59
N ALA A 727 4.35 -46.64 3.84
CA ALA A 727 3.32 -47.33 4.62
C ALA A 727 2.35 -46.31 5.26
N THR A 728 2.86 -45.19 5.76
CA THR A 728 2.13 -44.27 6.62
C THR A 728 1.78 -42.93 5.92
N GLY A 729 2.44 -42.62 4.79
CA GLY A 729 2.36 -41.32 4.17
C GLY A 729 2.98 -40.19 5.00
N VAL A 730 3.75 -40.51 6.04
CA VAL A 730 4.44 -39.49 6.86
C VAL A 730 5.50 -38.81 6.03
N ARG A 731 5.38 -37.49 5.98
CA ARG A 731 6.28 -36.61 5.26
C ARG A 731 7.46 -36.20 6.14
N THR A 732 8.68 -36.48 5.71
CA THR A 732 9.89 -35.94 6.32
C THR A 732 10.51 -34.88 5.43
N THR A 733 10.83 -33.73 6.01
CA THR A 733 11.48 -32.62 5.32
C THR A 733 12.84 -32.34 5.93
N GLN A 734 13.85 -32.17 5.07
CA GLN A 734 15.21 -31.80 5.46
C GLN A 734 15.72 -30.64 4.60
N PRO A 735 16.14 -29.50 5.17
CA PRO A 735 16.69 -28.39 4.42
C PRO A 735 18.05 -28.75 3.82
N MET A 736 18.24 -28.46 2.53
CA MET A 736 19.48 -28.69 1.79
C MET A 736 19.80 -27.48 0.90
N ASN A 737 21.10 -27.27 0.65
CA ASN A 737 21.50 -26.23 -0.32
C ASN A 737 21.37 -26.76 -1.75
N ILE A 738 20.72 -26.01 -2.61
CA ILE A 738 20.54 -26.34 -4.01
C ILE A 738 20.78 -25.13 -4.90
N ASN A 739 21.25 -25.37 -6.14
CA ASN A 739 21.37 -24.34 -7.18
C ASN A 739 20.36 -24.60 -8.29
N GLY A 740 19.98 -23.53 -8.98
CA GLY A 740 19.04 -23.58 -10.09
C GLY A 740 17.76 -22.76 -9.85
N ASN A 741 17.53 -22.27 -8.63
CA ASN A 741 16.38 -21.39 -8.33
C ASN A 741 16.59 -19.98 -8.90
N TRP A 742 15.72 -19.58 -9.80
CA TRP A 742 15.71 -18.23 -10.37
C TRP A 742 14.30 -17.84 -10.83
N SER A 743 14.05 -16.55 -10.90
CA SER A 743 12.79 -15.99 -11.43
C SER A 743 13.04 -14.74 -12.27
N ALA A 744 12.23 -14.57 -13.29
CA ALA A 744 12.16 -13.37 -14.11
C ALA A 744 10.74 -12.84 -14.13
N GLY A 745 10.58 -11.55 -13.94
CA GLY A 745 9.29 -10.88 -14.01
C GLY A 745 9.39 -9.65 -14.89
N ALA A 746 8.33 -9.38 -15.64
CA ALA A 746 8.17 -8.15 -16.42
C ALA A 746 6.77 -7.60 -16.19
N PHE A 747 6.70 -6.31 -15.91
CA PHE A 747 5.45 -5.56 -15.80
C PHE A 747 5.51 -4.41 -16.77
N PHE A 748 4.49 -4.26 -17.60
CA PHE A 748 4.33 -3.16 -18.53
C PHE A 748 2.98 -2.51 -18.28
N ASN A 749 2.97 -1.18 -18.14
CA ASN A 749 1.75 -0.37 -18.07
C ASN A 749 1.77 0.66 -19.20
N PHE A 750 0.67 0.75 -19.90
CA PHE A 750 0.41 1.79 -20.88
C PHE A 750 -0.92 2.45 -20.57
N ASN A 751 -0.93 3.78 -20.49
CA ASN A 751 -2.12 4.60 -20.34
C ASN A 751 -2.10 5.71 -21.38
N SER A 752 -3.23 6.00 -22.01
CA SER A 752 -3.36 7.06 -23.01
C SER A 752 -4.78 7.62 -23.03
N ALA A 753 -4.90 8.93 -23.18
CA ALA A 753 -6.11 9.52 -23.72
C ALA A 753 -6.19 9.21 -25.22
N LEU A 754 -7.38 8.92 -25.72
CA LEU A 754 -7.64 8.55 -27.14
C LEU A 754 -8.17 9.74 -27.94
N ASP A 755 -8.67 10.77 -27.27
CA ASP A 755 -9.21 11.99 -27.84
C ASP A 755 -8.53 13.22 -27.23
N HIS A 756 -8.65 14.34 -27.91
CA HIS A 756 -8.05 15.62 -27.49
C HIS A 756 -8.67 16.18 -26.22
N ASP A 757 -9.95 15.93 -25.99
CA ASP A 757 -10.71 16.41 -24.82
C ASP A 757 -10.63 15.45 -23.63
N HIS A 758 -9.89 14.33 -23.78
CA HIS A 758 -9.64 13.33 -22.75
C HIS A 758 -10.90 12.66 -22.17
N PHE A 759 -11.98 12.58 -22.96
CA PHE A 759 -13.18 11.84 -22.58
C PHE A 759 -12.94 10.32 -22.60
N PHE A 760 -12.16 9.85 -23.57
CA PHE A 760 -11.85 8.44 -23.75
C PHE A 760 -10.42 8.14 -23.31
N THR A 761 -10.27 7.16 -22.46
CA THR A 761 -8.94 6.68 -22.01
C THR A 761 -8.84 5.16 -22.10
N ILE A 762 -7.65 4.70 -22.46
CA ILE A 762 -7.29 3.29 -22.43
C ILE A 762 -6.17 3.08 -21.42
N ASN A 763 -6.27 2.02 -20.62
CA ASN A 763 -5.21 1.58 -19.73
C ASN A 763 -5.00 0.08 -19.93
N THR A 764 -3.74 -0.32 -20.14
CA THR A 764 -3.35 -1.73 -20.22
C THR A 764 -2.27 -2.04 -19.20
N ASN A 765 -2.37 -3.21 -18.57
CA ASN A 765 -1.38 -3.71 -17.63
C ASN A 765 -1.06 -5.15 -17.99
N THR A 766 0.15 -5.36 -18.49
CA THR A 766 0.67 -6.68 -18.83
C THR A 766 1.64 -7.11 -17.74
N ASN A 767 1.47 -8.29 -17.19
CA ASN A 767 2.41 -8.90 -16.28
C ASN A 767 2.85 -10.28 -16.80
N PHE A 768 4.12 -10.51 -16.75
CA PHE A 768 4.75 -11.78 -17.06
C PHE A 768 5.63 -12.20 -15.88
N ASN A 769 5.45 -13.42 -15.39
CA ASN A 769 6.32 -14.00 -14.37
C ASN A 769 6.71 -15.41 -14.80
N TYR A 770 7.99 -15.69 -14.71
CA TYR A 770 8.55 -17.02 -14.90
C TYR A 770 9.38 -17.38 -13.67
N SER A 771 9.21 -18.59 -13.14
CA SER A 771 10.04 -19.11 -12.06
C SER A 771 10.51 -20.54 -12.38
N ASN A 772 11.77 -20.79 -12.08
CA ASN A 772 12.38 -22.11 -12.10
C ASN A 772 12.69 -22.51 -10.65
N ASN A 773 11.88 -23.39 -10.09
CA ASN A 773 11.96 -23.83 -8.72
C ASN A 773 12.55 -25.24 -8.67
N VAL A 774 13.62 -25.42 -7.93
CA VAL A 774 14.34 -26.71 -7.84
C VAL A 774 14.37 -27.19 -6.39
N SER A 775 14.09 -28.48 -6.20
CA SER A 775 14.17 -29.16 -4.91
C SER A 775 14.89 -30.51 -5.09
N TYR A 776 15.42 -31.08 -4.00
CA TYR A 776 15.94 -32.44 -4.03
C TYR A 776 14.82 -33.45 -3.89
N LEU A 777 15.01 -34.58 -4.61
CA LEU A 777 14.19 -35.78 -4.47
C LEU A 777 14.87 -36.76 -3.52
N ASP A 778 14.09 -37.61 -2.88
CA ASP A 778 14.61 -38.73 -2.10
C ASP A 778 15.21 -39.78 -3.04
N PRO A 779 16.53 -40.03 -2.98
CA PRO A 779 17.19 -40.96 -3.87
C PRO A 779 16.76 -42.42 -3.68
N ARG A 780 16.03 -42.75 -2.61
CA ARG A 780 15.44 -44.09 -2.37
C ARG A 780 14.16 -44.29 -3.17
N GLN A 781 13.51 -43.21 -3.61
CA GLN A 781 12.22 -43.26 -4.30
C GLN A 781 12.33 -42.85 -5.78
N TYR A 782 13.37 -42.12 -6.17
CA TYR A 782 13.54 -41.58 -7.50
C TYR A 782 14.96 -41.77 -8.04
N GLU A 783 15.07 -42.13 -9.32
CA GLU A 783 16.34 -42.15 -10.03
C GLU A 783 16.90 -40.76 -10.27
N GLU A 784 16.03 -39.78 -10.49
CA GLU A 784 16.41 -38.37 -10.62
C GLU A 784 16.75 -37.75 -9.26
N SER A 785 17.81 -36.97 -9.21
CA SER A 785 18.24 -36.30 -7.97
C SER A 785 17.49 -34.98 -7.66
N LYS A 786 16.74 -34.48 -8.63
CA LYS A 786 16.10 -33.14 -8.51
C LYS A 786 14.71 -33.07 -9.15
N SER A 787 13.78 -32.50 -8.42
CA SER A 787 12.52 -31.98 -8.96
C SER A 787 12.70 -30.55 -9.43
N THR A 788 12.33 -30.27 -10.66
CA THR A 788 12.36 -28.92 -11.25
C THR A 788 10.98 -28.56 -11.76
N THR A 789 10.38 -27.53 -11.16
CA THR A 789 9.11 -26.97 -11.60
C THR A 789 9.34 -25.62 -12.27
N LYS A 790 8.95 -25.52 -13.51
CA LYS A 790 8.89 -24.27 -14.27
C LYS A 790 7.46 -23.76 -14.20
N ASN A 791 7.29 -22.53 -13.75
CA ASN A 791 5.98 -21.91 -13.67
C ASN A 791 5.97 -20.62 -14.47
N THR A 792 5.05 -20.49 -15.42
CA THR A 792 4.84 -19.32 -16.27
C THR A 792 3.48 -18.73 -15.94
N THR A 793 3.44 -17.46 -15.58
CA THR A 793 2.19 -16.71 -15.39
C THR A 793 2.18 -15.52 -16.35
N VAL A 794 1.12 -15.40 -17.12
CA VAL A 794 0.85 -14.25 -17.99
C VAL A 794 -0.48 -13.64 -17.60
N GLY A 795 -0.45 -12.36 -17.26
CA GLY A 795 -1.65 -11.59 -16.95
C GLY A 795 -1.76 -10.37 -17.84
N GLU A 796 -2.96 -10.11 -18.32
CA GLU A 796 -3.31 -8.91 -19.09
C GLU A 796 -4.58 -8.30 -18.52
N ARG A 797 -4.53 -7.00 -18.25
CA ARG A 797 -5.71 -6.21 -17.90
C ARG A 797 -5.85 -5.06 -18.87
N VAL A 798 -7.01 -4.92 -19.45
CA VAL A 798 -7.36 -3.81 -20.34
C VAL A 798 -8.57 -3.11 -19.76
N SER A 799 -8.54 -1.79 -19.67
CA SER A 799 -9.69 -0.97 -19.35
C SER A 799 -9.85 0.16 -20.37
N PHE A 800 -11.07 0.32 -20.83
CA PHE A 800 -11.49 1.41 -21.70
C PHE A 800 -12.51 2.23 -20.92
N ASN A 801 -12.25 3.53 -20.75
CA ASN A 801 -13.12 4.39 -19.96
C ASN A 801 -13.59 5.59 -20.80
N TYR A 802 -14.89 5.88 -20.69
CA TYR A 802 -15.50 7.13 -21.14
C TYR A 802 -15.92 7.94 -19.94
N ARG A 803 -15.58 9.22 -19.92
CA ARG A 803 -15.93 10.14 -18.84
C ARG A 803 -16.34 11.49 -19.36
N ASN A 804 -17.45 11.98 -18.84
CA ASN A 804 -17.84 13.39 -18.97
C ASN A 804 -18.30 13.92 -17.59
N ASP A 805 -18.89 15.13 -17.54
CA ASP A 805 -19.29 15.77 -16.29
C ASP A 805 -20.35 15.01 -15.50
N TRP A 806 -21.10 14.09 -16.11
CA TRP A 806 -22.27 13.42 -15.53
C TRP A 806 -22.09 11.90 -15.42
N VAL A 807 -21.30 11.33 -16.31
CA VAL A 807 -21.21 9.88 -16.51
C VAL A 807 -19.76 9.43 -16.58
N ASP A 808 -19.44 8.35 -15.88
CA ASP A 808 -18.18 7.60 -15.99
C ASP A 808 -18.54 6.16 -16.31
N ILE A 809 -18.14 5.67 -17.47
CA ILE A 809 -18.39 4.29 -17.94
C ILE A 809 -17.04 3.65 -18.19
N GLY A 810 -16.80 2.49 -17.59
CA GLY A 810 -15.61 1.68 -17.80
C GLY A 810 -15.97 0.29 -18.31
N ILE A 811 -15.29 -0.17 -19.36
CA ILE A 811 -15.31 -1.55 -19.81
C ILE A 811 -13.98 -2.17 -19.43
N ASN A 812 -14.01 -3.32 -18.75
CA ASN A 812 -12.83 -3.96 -18.23
C ASN A 812 -12.72 -5.40 -18.74
N GLY A 813 -11.52 -5.79 -19.09
CA GLY A 813 -11.14 -7.17 -19.38
C GLY A 813 -9.92 -7.53 -18.57
N ASN A 814 -9.88 -8.74 -18.02
CA ASN A 814 -8.72 -9.28 -17.32
C ASN A 814 -8.55 -10.74 -17.71
N LEU A 815 -7.33 -11.13 -18.02
CA LEU A 815 -6.93 -12.49 -18.32
C LEU A 815 -5.72 -12.84 -17.46
N ASN A 816 -5.74 -13.99 -16.80
CA ASN A 816 -4.57 -14.54 -16.13
C ASN A 816 -4.44 -16.02 -16.50
N TYR A 817 -3.33 -16.35 -17.09
CA TYR A 817 -2.94 -17.70 -17.49
C TYR A 817 -1.79 -18.19 -16.64
N ASN A 818 -1.87 -19.40 -16.16
CA ASN A 818 -0.81 -20.06 -15.41
C ASN A 818 -0.53 -21.42 -16.02
N HIS A 819 0.73 -21.63 -16.42
CA HIS A 819 1.26 -22.89 -16.93
C HIS A 819 2.37 -23.39 -16.00
N SER A 820 2.29 -24.66 -15.63
CA SER A 820 3.29 -25.31 -14.77
C SER A 820 3.75 -26.62 -15.37
N GLU A 821 5.06 -26.82 -15.43
CA GLU A 821 5.70 -28.03 -15.90
C GLU A 821 6.66 -28.56 -14.82
N ASN A 822 6.55 -29.83 -14.46
CA ASN A 822 7.46 -30.51 -13.53
C ASN A 822 8.11 -31.71 -14.22
N ASN A 823 9.43 -31.88 -14.05
CA ASN A 823 10.18 -32.95 -14.74
C ASN A 823 9.93 -34.37 -14.20
N VAL A 824 9.38 -34.52 -13.00
CA VAL A 824 9.13 -35.80 -12.34
C VAL A 824 7.76 -36.37 -12.70
N VAL A 825 6.80 -35.50 -13.00
CA VAL A 825 5.44 -35.91 -13.34
C VAL A 825 5.37 -36.38 -14.78
N LYS A 826 5.39 -37.69 -14.98
CA LYS A 826 5.49 -38.34 -16.30
C LYS A 826 4.38 -38.01 -17.31
N ASN A 827 3.23 -37.51 -16.89
CA ASN A 827 2.10 -37.21 -17.77
C ASN A 827 1.64 -35.75 -17.71
N ASN A 828 2.50 -34.81 -17.25
CA ASN A 828 2.24 -33.38 -17.15
C ASN A 828 0.79 -33.03 -16.66
N ASN A 829 0.32 -33.79 -15.65
CA ASN A 829 -1.02 -33.70 -15.09
C ASN A 829 -1.25 -32.44 -14.23
N THR A 830 -0.41 -31.41 -14.36
CA THR A 830 -0.72 -30.09 -13.83
C THR A 830 -1.49 -29.31 -14.90
N PRO A 831 -2.82 -29.25 -14.78
CA PRO A 831 -3.61 -28.57 -15.79
C PRO A 831 -3.27 -27.08 -15.83
N ASP A 832 -3.22 -26.53 -17.04
CA ASP A 832 -3.15 -25.10 -17.26
C ASP A 832 -4.38 -24.43 -16.67
N THR A 833 -4.17 -23.35 -15.91
CA THR A 833 -5.30 -22.61 -15.37
C THR A 833 -5.49 -21.28 -16.07
N TRP A 834 -6.73 -20.99 -16.36
CA TRP A 834 -7.19 -19.74 -16.95
C TRP A 834 -8.18 -19.06 -16.03
N THR A 835 -7.90 -17.82 -15.66
CA THR A 835 -8.86 -16.96 -14.97
C THR A 835 -9.08 -15.75 -15.85
N PHE A 836 -10.30 -15.55 -16.31
CA PHE A 836 -10.63 -14.40 -17.14
C PHE A 836 -11.91 -13.73 -16.65
N SER A 837 -11.93 -12.43 -16.72
CA SER A 837 -13.10 -11.64 -16.39
C SER A 837 -13.32 -10.54 -17.41
N TYR A 838 -14.58 -10.22 -17.63
CA TYR A 838 -14.99 -9.07 -18.42
C TYR A 838 -16.24 -8.46 -17.81
N GLY A 839 -16.35 -7.17 -17.92
CA GLY A 839 -17.47 -6.46 -17.33
C GLY A 839 -17.46 -4.97 -17.62
N PHE A 840 -18.48 -4.31 -17.11
CA PHE A 840 -18.54 -2.87 -17.17
C PHE A 840 -18.94 -2.29 -15.81
N ASN A 841 -18.51 -1.07 -15.57
CA ASN A 841 -18.92 -0.27 -14.44
C ASN A 841 -19.40 1.10 -14.94
N THR A 842 -20.37 1.68 -14.23
CA THR A 842 -20.81 3.04 -14.51
C THR A 842 -21.11 3.79 -13.22
N ASN A 843 -20.79 5.09 -13.23
CA ASN A 843 -21.17 6.04 -12.21
C ASN A 843 -21.84 7.22 -12.86
N ILE A 844 -23.10 7.46 -12.53
CA ILE A 844 -23.92 8.57 -13.02
C ILE A 844 -24.16 9.52 -11.86
N THR A 845 -23.83 10.80 -12.02
CA THR A 845 -24.08 11.82 -11.01
C THR A 845 -24.98 12.89 -11.62
N THR A 846 -26.16 13.03 -11.05
CA THR A 846 -27.13 14.03 -11.54
C THR A 846 -26.88 15.41 -10.94
N PRO A 847 -27.32 16.51 -11.60
CA PRO A 847 -27.16 17.85 -11.08
C PRO A 847 -27.83 18.09 -9.73
N TRP A 848 -28.91 17.39 -9.44
CA TRP A 848 -29.66 17.53 -8.18
C TRP A 848 -29.08 16.69 -7.01
N GLY A 849 -27.93 16.02 -7.23
CA GLY A 849 -27.19 15.33 -6.17
C GLY A 849 -27.53 13.85 -5.95
N MET A 850 -28.23 13.22 -6.92
CA MET A 850 -28.39 11.76 -6.95
C MET A 850 -27.20 11.12 -7.68
N SER A 851 -26.68 10.04 -7.15
CA SER A 851 -25.67 9.21 -7.80
C SER A 851 -26.15 7.76 -7.93
N ILE A 852 -25.90 7.18 -9.08
CA ILE A 852 -26.19 5.77 -9.38
C ILE A 852 -24.89 5.13 -9.81
N SER A 853 -24.52 4.03 -9.15
CA SER A 853 -23.33 3.24 -9.49
C SER A 853 -23.73 1.80 -9.70
N THR A 854 -23.24 1.19 -10.76
CA THR A 854 -23.40 -0.26 -10.98
C THR A 854 -22.12 -0.86 -11.53
N ASP A 855 -21.88 -2.11 -11.16
CA ASP A 855 -20.73 -2.90 -11.59
C ASP A 855 -21.25 -4.32 -11.91
N ILE A 856 -21.01 -4.77 -13.13
CA ILE A 856 -21.39 -6.09 -13.61
C ILE A 856 -20.16 -6.75 -14.19
N ASN A 857 -19.78 -7.91 -13.63
CA ASN A 857 -18.59 -8.65 -14.06
C ASN A 857 -18.88 -10.14 -14.17
N MET A 858 -18.49 -10.72 -15.29
CA MET A 858 -18.43 -12.15 -15.49
C MET A 858 -17.02 -12.63 -15.18
N ASN A 859 -16.90 -13.56 -14.23
CA ASN A 859 -15.64 -14.22 -13.89
C ASN A 859 -15.72 -15.67 -14.26
N SER A 860 -14.68 -16.17 -14.89
CA SER A 860 -14.59 -17.55 -15.31
C SER A 860 -13.25 -18.14 -14.90
N ARG A 861 -13.29 -19.34 -14.37
CA ARG A 861 -12.12 -20.14 -14.00
C ARG A 861 -12.15 -21.46 -14.72
N ARG A 862 -10.99 -21.90 -15.22
CA ARG A 862 -10.82 -23.16 -15.95
C ARG A 862 -9.49 -23.80 -15.56
N GLY A 863 -9.42 -25.14 -15.67
CA GLY A 863 -8.21 -25.91 -15.43
C GLY A 863 -7.88 -26.21 -13.98
N TYR A 864 -8.83 -26.00 -13.04
CA TYR A 864 -8.66 -26.43 -11.64
C TYR A 864 -8.95 -27.92 -11.50
N GLN A 865 -8.25 -28.59 -10.56
CA GLN A 865 -8.32 -30.05 -10.38
C GLN A 865 -9.72 -30.50 -9.95
N GLN A 866 -10.35 -29.78 -9.03
CA GLN A 866 -11.71 -30.07 -8.60
C GLN A 866 -12.72 -29.38 -9.54
N ALA A 867 -13.65 -30.16 -10.11
CA ALA A 867 -14.61 -29.63 -11.08
C ALA A 867 -15.45 -28.45 -10.56
N SER A 868 -15.82 -28.48 -9.28
CA SER A 868 -16.57 -27.41 -8.60
C SER A 868 -15.83 -26.07 -8.47
N MET A 869 -14.51 -26.05 -8.71
CA MET A 869 -13.67 -24.84 -8.74
C MET A 869 -13.62 -24.19 -10.15
N ASN A 870 -14.09 -24.89 -11.19
CA ASN A 870 -14.17 -24.38 -12.55
C ASN A 870 -15.50 -23.62 -12.76
N THR A 871 -15.55 -22.37 -12.30
CA THR A 871 -16.78 -21.58 -12.14
C THR A 871 -17.00 -20.56 -13.24
N ASN A 872 -18.26 -20.16 -13.43
CA ASN A 872 -18.69 -18.94 -14.11
C ASN A 872 -19.53 -18.13 -13.14
N GLU A 873 -19.06 -16.93 -12.82
CA GLU A 873 -19.65 -16.10 -11.77
C GLU A 873 -20.03 -14.74 -12.35
N LEU A 874 -21.34 -14.55 -12.59
CA LEU A 874 -21.85 -13.23 -12.93
C LEU A 874 -22.16 -12.49 -11.64
N ILE A 875 -21.33 -11.50 -11.33
CA ILE A 875 -21.45 -10.68 -10.11
C ILE A 875 -22.02 -9.34 -10.50
N TRP A 876 -23.12 -8.96 -9.87
CA TRP A 876 -23.78 -7.69 -10.08
C TRP A 876 -23.91 -6.93 -8.77
N ASN A 877 -23.41 -5.69 -8.76
CA ASN A 877 -23.47 -4.77 -7.64
C ASN A 877 -24.13 -3.47 -8.07
N PHE A 878 -24.92 -2.90 -7.17
CA PHE A 878 -25.69 -1.70 -7.44
C PHE A 878 -25.71 -0.78 -6.22
N GLN A 879 -25.65 0.52 -6.47
CA GLN A 879 -25.83 1.56 -5.46
C GLN A 879 -26.64 2.70 -6.02
N ILE A 880 -27.51 3.24 -5.21
CA ILE A 880 -28.16 4.54 -5.40
C ILE A 880 -27.93 5.39 -4.15
N ALA A 881 -27.55 6.64 -4.31
CA ALA A 881 -27.33 7.56 -3.21
C ALA A 881 -27.94 8.92 -3.54
N GLN A 882 -28.59 9.53 -2.55
CA GLN A 882 -29.16 10.88 -2.66
C GLN A 882 -28.59 11.75 -1.55
N SER A 883 -28.04 12.91 -1.95
CA SER A 883 -27.55 13.92 -1.02
C SER A 883 -28.63 14.95 -0.75
N PHE A 884 -28.81 15.29 0.53
CA PHE A 884 -29.78 16.23 1.06
C PHE A 884 -29.08 17.37 1.78
N LEU A 885 -29.83 18.37 2.17
CA LEU A 885 -29.44 19.60 2.86
C LEU A 885 -28.56 20.52 1.99
N ARG A 886 -28.45 21.79 2.41
CA ARG A 886 -27.52 22.72 1.78
C ARG A 886 -26.09 22.23 1.97
N SER A 887 -25.27 22.36 0.93
CA SER A 887 -23.89 21.84 0.89
C SER A 887 -23.76 20.30 0.97
N LYS A 888 -24.83 19.55 0.66
CA LYS A 888 -24.84 18.08 0.58
C LYS A 888 -24.31 17.42 1.88
N LEU A 889 -24.68 17.94 3.04
CA LEU A 889 -24.18 17.47 4.34
C LEU A 889 -24.71 16.10 4.75
N LEU A 890 -25.89 15.72 4.28
CA LEU A 890 -26.49 14.42 4.56
C LEU A 890 -26.63 13.64 3.25
N THR A 891 -26.14 12.39 3.23
CA THR A 891 -26.33 11.48 2.11
C THR A 891 -26.94 10.18 2.64
N VAL A 892 -27.99 9.72 1.97
CA VAL A 892 -28.55 8.38 2.20
C VAL A 892 -28.25 7.55 0.98
N SER A 893 -27.70 6.34 1.17
CA SER A 893 -27.42 5.41 0.08
C SER A 893 -27.97 4.02 0.37
N PHE A 894 -28.51 3.40 -0.67
CA PHE A 894 -28.85 1.99 -0.70
C PHE A 894 -27.84 1.26 -1.56
N GLN A 895 -27.36 0.12 -1.09
CA GLN A 895 -26.35 -0.70 -1.74
C GLN A 895 -26.79 -2.15 -1.77
N ALA A 896 -26.64 -2.80 -2.91
CA ALA A 896 -26.87 -4.21 -3.09
C ALA A 896 -25.60 -4.87 -3.66
N TYR A 897 -25.14 -5.89 -3.00
CA TYR A 897 -23.91 -6.60 -3.32
C TYR A 897 -24.20 -8.00 -3.77
N ASP A 898 -23.49 -8.44 -4.86
CA ASP A 898 -23.61 -9.78 -5.43
C ASP A 898 -25.10 -10.21 -5.51
N ILE A 899 -25.92 -9.38 -6.18
CA ILE A 899 -27.37 -9.54 -6.27
C ILE A 899 -27.75 -10.96 -6.71
N LEU A 900 -26.93 -11.59 -7.54
CA LEU A 900 -27.15 -12.92 -8.08
C LEU A 900 -26.59 -14.04 -7.18
N GLY A 901 -25.85 -13.73 -6.10
CA GLY A 901 -25.32 -14.69 -5.14
C GLY A 901 -24.29 -15.67 -5.74
N LYS A 902 -23.52 -15.25 -6.74
CA LYS A 902 -22.60 -16.12 -7.49
C LYS A 902 -21.13 -16.01 -7.10
N GLN A 903 -20.79 -15.11 -6.19
CA GLN A 903 -19.40 -14.90 -5.80
C GLN A 903 -18.82 -16.12 -5.08
N SER A 904 -17.64 -16.58 -5.53
CA SER A 904 -16.83 -17.58 -4.85
C SER A 904 -15.39 -17.08 -4.65
N ASN A 905 -14.61 -17.79 -3.82
CA ASN A 905 -13.23 -17.44 -3.51
C ASN A 905 -12.34 -18.67 -3.71
N VAL A 906 -11.63 -18.74 -4.82
CA VAL A 906 -10.75 -19.86 -5.22
C VAL A 906 -9.36 -19.34 -5.52
N SER A 907 -8.32 -20.06 -5.06
CA SER A 907 -6.92 -19.74 -5.34
C SER A 907 -6.12 -20.98 -5.72
N ARG A 908 -5.04 -20.80 -6.48
CA ARG A 908 -4.08 -21.85 -6.83
C ARG A 908 -2.67 -21.44 -6.38
N MET A 909 -1.95 -22.38 -5.77
CA MET A 909 -0.53 -22.28 -5.43
C MET A 909 0.25 -23.40 -6.13
N VAL A 910 1.40 -23.07 -6.74
CA VAL A 910 2.32 -24.04 -7.36
C VAL A 910 3.75 -23.75 -6.91
N ASN A 911 4.45 -24.80 -6.48
CA ASN A 911 5.87 -24.71 -6.10
C ASN A 911 6.66 -25.94 -6.63
N ALA A 912 7.91 -26.11 -6.23
CA ALA A 912 8.77 -27.19 -6.72
C ALA A 912 8.30 -28.62 -6.33
N THR A 913 7.46 -28.74 -5.33
CA THR A 913 7.08 -30.04 -4.76
C THR A 913 5.59 -30.37 -4.90
N GLN A 914 4.73 -29.37 -5.12
CA GLN A 914 3.29 -29.57 -5.14
C GLN A 914 2.53 -28.46 -5.86
N SER A 915 1.31 -28.77 -6.30
CA SER A 915 0.24 -27.80 -6.59
C SER A 915 -0.91 -27.98 -5.61
N SER A 916 -1.58 -26.87 -5.26
CA SER A 916 -2.73 -26.89 -4.35
C SER A 916 -3.79 -25.91 -4.82
N ASP A 917 -5.00 -26.39 -4.99
CA ASP A 917 -6.20 -25.61 -5.26
C ASP A 917 -7.02 -25.49 -3.98
N SER A 918 -7.42 -24.26 -3.64
CA SER A 918 -8.13 -23.97 -2.39
C SER A 918 -9.37 -23.13 -2.65
N ARG A 919 -10.46 -23.45 -1.96
CA ARG A 919 -11.73 -22.72 -1.96
C ARG A 919 -12.05 -22.25 -0.54
N TYR A 920 -12.37 -20.96 -0.41
CA TYR A 920 -12.71 -20.32 0.87
C TYR A 920 -14.17 -19.88 0.90
N ASN A 921 -14.74 -19.77 2.10
CA ASN A 921 -16.04 -19.13 2.27
C ASN A 921 -15.95 -17.64 1.89
N ALA A 922 -17.02 -17.12 1.30
CA ALA A 922 -17.11 -15.74 0.82
C ALA A 922 -18.40 -15.08 1.33
N ILE A 923 -18.39 -13.76 1.42
CA ILE A 923 -19.61 -12.97 1.63
C ILE A 923 -20.27 -12.81 0.27
N ASN A 924 -21.53 -13.21 0.18
CA ASN A 924 -22.36 -13.05 -1.00
C ASN A 924 -23.75 -12.53 -0.64
N GLN A 925 -24.39 -11.89 -1.61
CA GLN A 925 -25.80 -11.47 -1.62
C GLN A 925 -26.27 -10.80 -0.32
N TYR A 926 -26.05 -9.49 -0.20
CA TYR A 926 -26.63 -8.68 0.87
C TYR A 926 -26.95 -7.26 0.39
N CYS A 927 -27.85 -6.60 1.12
CA CYS A 927 -28.20 -5.21 0.90
C CYS A 927 -27.87 -4.39 2.15
N MET A 928 -27.50 -3.12 1.97
CA MET A 928 -27.25 -2.18 3.07
C MET A 928 -27.85 -0.82 2.77
N VAL A 929 -28.26 -0.13 3.83
CA VAL A 929 -28.58 1.29 3.82
C VAL A 929 -27.54 2.03 4.64
N HIS A 930 -26.96 3.09 4.08
CA HIS A 930 -26.01 3.97 4.75
C HIS A 930 -26.58 5.36 4.92
N VAL A 931 -26.35 5.95 6.09
CA VAL A 931 -26.64 7.35 6.39
C VAL A 931 -25.31 8.02 6.69
N ILE A 932 -24.89 8.93 5.81
CA ILE A 932 -23.60 9.61 5.87
C ILE A 932 -23.82 11.08 6.19
N TYR A 933 -23.32 11.55 7.34
CA TYR A 933 -23.34 12.95 7.72
C TYR A 933 -21.92 13.53 7.65
N ARG A 934 -21.80 14.66 6.92
CA ARG A 934 -20.53 15.36 6.73
C ARG A 934 -20.43 16.56 7.66
N LEU A 935 -19.41 16.57 8.50
CA LEU A 935 -19.07 17.67 9.38
C LEU A 935 -18.12 18.62 8.65
N ASN A 936 -18.48 19.89 8.50
CA ASN A 936 -17.65 20.91 7.87
C ASN A 936 -17.81 22.24 8.61
N ILE A 937 -16.87 22.55 9.51
CA ILE A 937 -16.83 23.79 10.27
C ILE A 937 -15.50 24.48 9.99
N PHE A 938 -15.50 25.39 9.02
CA PHE A 938 -14.30 26.13 8.61
C PHE A 938 -14.35 27.58 9.13
N GLY A 939 -13.20 28.08 9.57
CA GLY A 939 -13.05 29.41 10.14
C GLY A 939 -13.09 30.56 9.14
N ASN A 940 -13.00 30.28 7.82
CA ASN A 940 -12.83 31.32 6.81
C ASN A 940 -14.01 31.38 5.82
N ARG A 941 -14.51 32.57 5.50
CA ARG A 941 -15.62 32.85 4.55
C ARG A 941 -15.36 32.29 3.15
N GLN A 942 -14.09 32.27 2.68
CA GLN A 942 -13.71 31.74 1.36
C GLN A 942 -13.84 30.20 1.27
N ALA A 943 -13.67 29.47 2.37
CA ALA A 943 -13.88 28.01 2.43
C ALA A 943 -15.37 27.64 2.28
N ARG A 944 -16.28 28.49 2.73
CA ARG A 944 -17.74 28.33 2.58
C ARG A 944 -18.21 28.53 1.14
N GLN A 945 -17.52 29.37 0.35
CA GLN A 945 -17.85 29.60 -1.07
C GLN A 945 -17.31 28.55 -2.01
N GLY A 946 -16.17 27.91 -1.70
CA GLY A 946 -15.58 26.85 -2.52
C GLY A 946 -16.35 25.53 -2.53
N MET A 947 -17.24 25.30 -1.56
CA MET A 947 -18.11 24.10 -1.52
C MET A 947 -19.47 24.29 -2.24
N GLY A 948 -19.81 25.53 -2.67
CA GLY A 948 -21.07 25.86 -3.33
C GLY A 948 -20.99 25.98 -4.84
N GLY A 949 -19.85 25.74 -5.46
CA GLY A 949 -19.58 26.06 -6.86
C GLY A 949 -19.96 24.99 -7.86
N PHE A 950 -21.16 24.39 -7.78
CA PHE A 950 -21.86 23.80 -8.93
C PHE A 950 -23.37 23.93 -8.69
N GLY A 951 -23.97 24.91 -9.28
CA GLY A 951 -25.42 25.11 -9.28
C GLY A 951 -25.82 26.51 -8.94
N GLY A 952 -25.88 27.36 -9.99
CA GLY A 952 -26.28 28.75 -9.89
C GLY A 952 -27.73 28.95 -9.58
N MET A 953 -28.03 30.15 -9.27
CA MET A 953 -29.17 31.05 -9.44
C MET A 953 -29.73 31.63 -8.16
N GLY A 954 -29.63 32.93 -8.17
CA GLY A 954 -30.74 33.83 -7.73
C GLY A 954 -30.73 34.35 -6.32
N GLY A 955 -30.22 35.52 -6.13
CA GLY A 955 -31.00 36.73 -5.95
C GLY A 955 -31.36 37.14 -4.50
N PHE A 956 -31.13 38.45 -4.23
CA PHE A 956 -31.67 39.31 -3.17
C PHE A 956 -31.25 39.06 -1.73
N GLY A 957 -30.70 39.97 -0.99
CA GLY A 957 -30.79 41.36 -0.84
C GLY A 957 -30.58 41.75 0.61
N GLY A 958 -29.79 42.79 0.90
CA GLY A 958 -30.07 43.75 1.94
C GLY A 958 -29.49 43.49 3.34
N GLY A 959 -28.78 44.52 3.82
CA GLY A 959 -28.74 44.87 5.25
C GLY A 959 -27.37 44.89 5.92
N ASP A 960 -26.80 45.95 5.85
CA ASP A 960 -25.98 46.95 6.56
C ASP A 960 -25.79 46.78 8.08
N PHE A 961 -24.65 47.26 8.52
CA PHE A 961 -24.10 47.74 9.81
C PHE A 961 -22.83 47.00 10.21
N GLY A 962 -21.64 47.57 10.34
CA GLY A 962 -21.22 48.88 10.73
C GLY A 962 -20.09 48.78 11.73
N GLY A 963 -18.95 49.40 11.47
CA GLY A 963 -18.00 49.86 12.48
C GLY A 963 -16.88 48.87 12.85
N GLY A 964 -15.65 49.20 12.64
CA GLY A 964 -14.78 50.18 13.03
C GLY A 964 -13.41 49.68 13.50
N GLY A 965 -12.36 50.25 12.97
CA GLY A 965 -11.09 50.55 13.62
C GLY A 965 -10.09 49.39 13.81
N GLY A 966 -8.91 49.43 13.36
CA GLY A 966 -7.88 50.34 13.20
C GLY A 966 -6.49 49.73 13.31
N ARG A 967 -5.54 50.21 12.51
CA ARG A 967 -4.08 50.25 12.70
C ARG A 967 -3.34 48.94 12.97
N GLY A 968 -2.31 48.53 12.31
CA GLY A 968 -1.27 49.16 11.49
C GLY A 968 -0.01 48.35 11.56
N GLY A 969 0.76 48.46 10.52
CA GLY A 969 2.20 48.36 10.67
C GLY A 969 2.91 47.22 9.92
N ARG A 970 3.50 47.54 8.79
CA ARG A 970 4.85 47.22 8.26
C ARG A 970 5.40 45.84 8.61
N GLY A 971 5.89 45.02 7.72
CA GLY A 971 6.75 45.18 6.56
C GLY A 971 7.69 44.05 6.55
N GLY A 972 8.13 43.66 5.39
CA GLY A 972 9.38 42.88 5.30
C GLY A 972 9.32 41.62 4.44
N ARG A 973 9.76 41.82 3.25
CA ARG A 973 10.41 40.94 2.27
C ARG A 973 10.94 39.60 2.78
N GLY A 974 10.77 38.58 1.92
CA GLY A 974 11.94 37.86 1.44
C GLY A 974 11.88 36.38 1.53
N GLY A 975 11.90 35.74 0.39
CA GLY A 975 12.82 34.59 0.19
C GLY A 975 12.29 33.20 0.39
N GLY A 976 12.12 32.56 -0.69
CA GLY A 976 12.17 31.22 -1.14
C GLY A 976 13.00 30.20 -0.33
N GLY A 977 12.66 28.97 -0.51
CA GLY A 977 13.45 27.81 -0.09
C GLY A 977 12.50 26.72 0.40
N GLY A 978 12.23 25.85 -0.33
CA GLY A 978 12.59 24.50 -0.59
C GLY A 978 12.87 23.71 0.66
N GLY A 979 11.97 22.87 1.10
CA GLY A 979 12.23 22.02 2.24
C GLY A 979 12.04 20.57 1.88
N PHE A 980 12.89 19.78 2.29
CA PHE A 980 13.23 18.37 2.10
C PHE A 980 12.73 17.58 3.30
N GLY A 981 12.42 16.44 3.20
CA GLY A 981 12.58 15.17 2.89
C GLY A 981 12.84 14.14 3.96
N GLY A 982 12.90 12.99 3.86
CA GLY A 982 13.61 11.85 4.25
C GLY A 982 12.97 10.99 5.33
N GLY A 983 12.99 9.81 5.37
CA GLY A 983 13.56 8.56 5.00
C GLY A 983 13.36 7.59 6.15
N GLY A 984 13.37 6.41 6.08
CA GLY A 984 13.89 5.22 5.71
C GLY A 984 13.79 4.09 6.71
N PHE A 985 13.97 2.89 6.31
CA PHE A 985 14.23 1.61 6.95
C PHE A 985 13.04 0.84 7.52
N GLY A 986 13.03 -0.44 7.36
CA GLY A 986 13.94 -1.50 6.99
C GLY A 986 13.23 -2.82 6.87
N GLY A 987 13.96 -3.77 6.40
CA GLY A 987 13.60 -5.08 6.00
C GLY A 987 12.98 -6.01 7.05
N PHE A 988 12.25 -6.91 6.63
CA PHE A 988 12.45 -8.35 6.44
C PHE A 988 11.39 -8.89 5.49
#